data_e3994ace38e12abb0deb4b157de35c58
#
_entry.id   e3994ace38e12abb0deb4b157de35c58
#
_cell.length_a   1.000
_cell.length_b   1.000
_cell.length_c   1.000
_cell.angle_alpha   90.00
_cell.angle_beta   90.00
_cell.angle_gamma   90.00
#
_symmetry.space_group_name_H-M   'P 1'
#
loop_
_entity.id
_entity.type
_entity.pdbx_description
1 polymer ?
#
loop_
_entity_poly.entity_id
_entity_poly.type
_entity_poly.pdbx_seq_one_letter_code
_entity_poly.pdbx_strand_id
1 'polypeptide(L)'
;MKKLSVFLYTLALGSAFYSCSTAKQDTPQTDYTQYVDPFIGAADNGHTFPGACRPFGMIQTSPVTGAVGWRYCSEYMYADSIIWGFTQTHLNGTGCMDLGDILVMPFTGERHRTWDAYRSSFSKTSENATPGYYTVTLDQAKVKAELTATTHAALHRYTYEQADSASILIDLQHGPAWNEKQYHSQVNSCEVNWENDSTLTGHVNNKVWVDQDYYFVMQFSHPVIDHFELPMAETEKGKRLVASFNIQPGEEVLMKVALSTTGVEGAKANMAAEVPGWDFEGIRTAAKADWNSYLSRIEVEGTDEEKTNFYTSFYHALIQPNEISDVDGRYRNAADSVVNATGGKFYSTFSLWDTYRAAHPFYTLMVPERVDGFINSLVDQAEVQDYLPIWGLWGKENFCMVANHGVSVVAEAYAKGFRGFDAERAFNAIKQTQTVSHPLKSNWENYMKYGYFPTDLTEAESVSSTLESVYDDYAAADMAKRMGKTEDAAYFARRADFYKNLFDSSTQFMRPKKSDGTWKSPFNPSQIGHAESVGGDYTEGNAWQYTWHVQHDVPGLIALFGGEEPFLNKLDSLFTLKLETTQADVTGLIGQYAHGNEPSHHVTYLYALAGRPERTQELIREIFDTQYSPKPNGLCGNDDCGQMSAWYMFSAMGFYPVNPVSGEYVFGAPQLPEFVLHLADGKTFTIKAEGLSEANKYVKSITLNGEPYTKNFISHADIVKGGTLVYQMTDKK
;
A
#
# COMPACT_ATOMS: atom_id res chain seq x y z
N MET A 1 29.71 -86.57 11.35
CA MET A 1 30.61 -86.45 10.22
C MET A 1 30.83 -84.97 9.90
N LYS A 2 32.06 -84.54 10.06
CA LYS A 2 32.52 -83.15 9.95
C LYS A 2 32.47 -82.66 8.51
N LYS A 3 32.03 -81.41 8.26
CA LYS A 3 32.42 -80.67 7.07
C LYS A 3 32.95 -79.32 7.45
N LEU A 4 34.17 -79.07 7.03
CA LEU A 4 35.02 -77.89 7.14
C LEU A 4 34.44 -76.78 6.17
N SER A 5 34.34 -75.56 6.62
CA SER A 5 34.09 -74.40 5.76
C SER A 5 35.35 -73.55 5.73
N VAL A 6 35.89 -73.35 4.53
CA VAL A 6 37.03 -72.49 4.21
C VAL A 6 36.58 -71.06 4.06
N PHE A 7 37.21 -70.15 4.77
CA PHE A 7 37.04 -68.66 4.58
C PHE A 7 37.99 -68.17 3.48
N LEU A 8 37.45 -67.63 2.42
CA LEU A 8 38.22 -66.84 1.45
C LEU A 8 38.13 -65.37 1.84
N TYR A 9 39.22 -64.71 2.09
CA TYR A 9 39.40 -63.28 2.19
C TYR A 9 39.62 -62.73 0.77
N THR A 10 38.69 -61.85 0.32
CA THR A 10 38.85 -60.98 -0.86
C THR A 10 39.20 -59.59 -0.41
N LEU A 11 40.38 -59.11 -0.71
CA LEU A 11 40.81 -57.71 -0.59
C LEU A 11 40.10 -56.91 -1.69
N ALA A 12 39.22 -55.95 -1.31
CA ALA A 12 38.76 -54.99 -2.19
C ALA A 12 39.55 -53.68 -2.01
N LEU A 13 40.34 -53.32 -3.03
CA LEU A 13 40.95 -51.97 -3.14
C LEU A 13 39.84 -50.97 -3.41
N GLY A 14 39.56 -50.15 -2.44
CA GLY A 14 38.66 -48.99 -2.60
C GLY A 14 39.43 -47.84 -3.25
N SER A 15 39.12 -47.54 -4.50
CA SER A 15 39.50 -46.27 -5.15
C SER A 15 38.64 -45.14 -4.59
N ALA A 16 39.24 -44.28 -3.77
CA ALA A 16 38.62 -43.04 -3.31
C ALA A 16 38.55 -42.06 -4.50
N PHE A 17 37.37 -41.94 -5.09
CA PHE A 17 37.07 -40.78 -5.94
C PHE A 17 36.88 -39.55 -5.04
N TYR A 18 37.90 -38.70 -4.99
CA TYR A 18 37.73 -37.32 -4.52
C TYR A 18 36.85 -36.61 -5.53
N SER A 19 35.57 -36.52 -5.21
CA SER A 19 34.65 -35.58 -5.87
C SER A 19 35.01 -34.18 -5.38
N CYS A 20 35.76 -33.45 -6.20
CA CYS A 20 35.94 -32.01 -6.00
C CYS A 20 34.60 -31.35 -6.33
N SER A 21 33.74 -31.20 -5.32
CA SER A 21 32.64 -30.25 -5.41
C SER A 21 33.28 -28.87 -5.45
N THR A 22 33.34 -28.28 -6.63
CA THR A 22 33.52 -26.82 -6.76
C THR A 22 32.34 -26.18 -6.02
N ALA A 23 32.59 -25.74 -4.80
CA ALA A 23 31.71 -24.78 -4.15
C ALA A 23 31.53 -23.63 -5.16
N LYS A 24 30.32 -23.43 -5.65
CA LYS A 24 29.96 -22.17 -6.30
C LYS A 24 30.38 -21.10 -5.28
N GLN A 25 31.34 -20.28 -5.63
CA GLN A 25 31.53 -19.00 -4.95
C GLN A 25 30.22 -18.25 -5.14
N ASP A 26 29.42 -18.16 -4.08
CA ASP A 26 28.31 -17.25 -4.03
C ASP A 26 28.91 -15.86 -4.26
N THR A 27 28.69 -15.32 -5.45
CA THR A 27 28.93 -13.89 -5.70
C THR A 27 28.10 -13.16 -4.65
N PRO A 28 28.68 -12.21 -3.89
CA PRO A 28 27.91 -11.46 -2.91
C PRO A 28 26.68 -10.87 -3.61
N GLN A 29 25.49 -11.21 -3.14
CA GLN A 29 24.25 -10.63 -3.66
C GLN A 29 24.32 -9.12 -3.46
N THR A 30 24.02 -8.33 -4.49
CA THR A 30 23.98 -6.88 -4.40
C THR A 30 22.98 -6.45 -3.34
N ASP A 31 23.39 -5.53 -2.48
CA ASP A 31 22.55 -4.98 -1.42
C ASP A 31 21.77 -3.76 -1.96
N TYR A 32 20.54 -3.99 -2.42
CA TYR A 32 19.67 -2.94 -2.92
C TYR A 32 19.01 -2.11 -1.80
N THR A 33 19.03 -2.61 -0.57
CA THR A 33 18.49 -1.85 0.58
C THR A 33 19.25 -0.55 0.85
N GLN A 34 20.49 -0.44 0.37
CA GLN A 34 21.30 0.78 0.49
C GLN A 34 20.73 1.98 -0.28
N TYR A 35 19.85 1.75 -1.25
CA TYR A 35 19.20 2.80 -2.03
C TYR A 35 17.84 3.22 -1.46
N VAL A 36 17.32 2.54 -0.45
CA VAL A 36 16.03 2.90 0.16
C VAL A 36 16.22 3.97 1.22
N ASP A 37 15.51 5.07 1.07
CA ASP A 37 15.40 6.12 2.09
C ASP A 37 13.96 6.17 2.62
N PRO A 38 13.67 5.56 3.80
CA PRO A 38 12.33 5.55 4.38
C PRO A 38 11.78 6.93 4.78
N PHE A 39 12.60 7.99 4.72
CA PHE A 39 12.14 9.34 4.98
C PHE A 39 11.49 10.02 3.77
N ILE A 40 11.64 9.50 2.55
CA ILE A 40 10.94 10.04 1.37
C ILE A 40 9.42 9.93 1.59
N GLY A 41 8.71 11.05 1.42
CA GLY A 41 7.26 11.13 1.67
C GLY A 41 6.88 11.35 3.14
N ALA A 42 7.83 11.32 4.08
CA ALA A 42 7.57 11.56 5.50
C ALA A 42 7.48 13.05 5.89
N ALA A 43 7.36 13.93 4.90
CA ALA A 43 7.08 15.36 5.06
C ALA A 43 5.99 15.82 4.10
N ASP A 44 5.35 16.94 4.46
CA ASP A 44 4.27 17.55 3.71
C ASP A 44 3.08 16.57 3.49
N ASN A 45 2.82 16.12 2.26
CA ASN A 45 1.61 15.39 1.88
C ASN A 45 1.83 13.89 1.64
N GLY A 46 3.04 13.37 1.76
CA GLY A 46 3.31 11.96 1.41
C GLY A 46 2.77 10.94 2.41
N HIS A 47 2.66 11.33 3.67
CA HIS A 47 2.16 10.53 4.81
C HIS A 47 2.79 9.14 4.95
N THR A 48 4.07 9.00 4.55
CA THR A 48 4.85 7.79 4.82
C THR A 48 5.48 7.86 6.22
N PHE A 49 5.97 6.73 6.72
CA PHE A 49 6.63 6.65 8.02
C PHE A 49 8.03 6.01 7.91
N PRO A 50 9.01 6.39 8.75
CA PRO A 50 10.37 5.88 8.65
C PRO A 50 10.64 4.61 9.47
N GLY A 51 9.64 4.05 10.12
CA GLY A 51 9.82 2.97 11.09
C GLY A 51 10.18 1.62 10.49
N ALA A 52 10.48 0.65 11.37
CA ALA A 52 10.87 -0.69 10.98
C ALA A 52 9.65 -1.55 10.67
N CYS A 53 9.64 -2.22 9.52
CA CYS A 53 8.64 -3.19 9.11
C CYS A 53 9.24 -4.28 8.23
N ARG A 54 8.46 -5.34 7.96
CA ARG A 54 8.75 -6.38 6.97
C ARG A 54 7.83 -6.18 5.75
N PRO A 55 8.20 -6.70 4.57
CA PRO A 55 7.28 -6.69 3.42
C PRO A 55 5.94 -7.32 3.81
N PHE A 56 4.84 -6.58 3.63
CA PHE A 56 3.48 -7.02 3.96
C PHE A 56 3.26 -7.44 5.42
N GLY A 57 4.13 -7.02 6.35
CA GLY A 57 4.02 -7.39 7.77
C GLY A 57 2.88 -6.67 8.49
N MET A 58 2.36 -7.28 9.55
CA MET A 58 1.39 -6.69 10.48
C MET A 58 2.00 -5.54 11.28
N ILE A 59 3.29 -5.64 11.58
CA ILE A 59 4.02 -4.68 12.41
C ILE A 59 4.70 -3.62 11.54
N GLN A 60 4.45 -2.35 11.90
CA GLN A 60 5.16 -1.17 11.42
C GLN A 60 5.53 -0.35 12.65
N THR A 61 6.61 -0.74 13.37
CA THR A 61 7.01 0.00 14.56
C THR A 61 7.78 1.26 14.20
N SER A 62 7.24 2.42 14.57
CA SER A 62 7.72 3.73 14.11
C SER A 62 7.63 4.80 15.19
N PRO A 63 8.49 5.86 15.12
CA PRO A 63 8.37 7.01 15.98
C PRO A 63 7.08 7.79 15.72
N VAL A 64 6.51 8.33 16.77
CA VAL A 64 5.37 9.24 16.77
C VAL A 64 5.85 10.64 17.10
N THR A 65 5.59 11.62 16.22
CA THR A 65 5.86 13.04 16.47
C THR A 65 4.60 13.87 16.67
N GLY A 66 3.43 13.31 16.35
CA GLY A 66 2.11 13.88 16.60
C GLY A 66 1.01 12.89 16.23
N ALA A 67 -0.20 13.11 16.71
CA ALA A 67 -1.31 12.15 16.54
C ALA A 67 -2.66 12.82 16.26
N VAL A 68 -2.74 14.16 16.14
CA VAL A 68 -4.00 14.86 15.98
C VAL A 68 -3.99 15.74 14.72
N GLY A 69 -4.98 15.54 13.87
CA GLY A 69 -5.19 16.27 12.63
C GLY A 69 -4.51 15.63 11.42
N TRP A 70 -5.03 15.95 10.22
CA TRP A 70 -4.65 15.35 8.94
C TRP A 70 -3.13 15.28 8.68
N ARG A 71 -2.37 16.25 9.17
CA ARG A 71 -0.90 16.25 9.08
C ARG A 71 -0.24 14.99 9.65
N TYR A 72 -0.89 14.33 10.61
CA TYR A 72 -0.35 13.20 11.36
C TYR A 72 -1.05 11.87 11.02
N CYS A 73 -1.49 11.68 9.77
CA CYS A 73 -2.09 10.42 9.33
C CYS A 73 -1.17 9.21 9.54
N SER A 74 0.14 9.39 9.35
CA SER A 74 1.16 8.37 9.67
C SER A 74 1.88 8.63 11.00
N GLU A 75 1.37 9.51 11.86
CA GLU A 75 1.91 9.89 13.17
C GLU A 75 3.33 10.49 13.15
N TYR A 76 3.99 10.51 12.01
CA TYR A 76 5.33 11.06 11.86
C TYR A 76 5.36 12.23 10.89
N MET A 77 6.11 13.27 11.25
CA MET A 77 6.39 14.40 10.37
C MET A 77 7.88 14.76 10.47
N TYR A 78 8.59 14.68 9.36
CA TYR A 78 10.05 14.88 9.32
C TYR A 78 10.54 16.21 9.90
N ALA A 79 9.74 17.27 9.78
CA ALA A 79 10.10 18.59 10.30
C ALA A 79 10.04 18.71 11.83
N ASP A 80 9.42 17.74 12.51
CA ASP A 80 9.27 17.77 13.96
C ASP A 80 10.57 17.37 14.67
N SER A 81 10.70 17.82 15.94
CA SER A 81 11.88 17.60 16.78
C SER A 81 11.55 16.99 18.16
N ILE A 82 10.29 16.53 18.33
CA ILE A 82 9.81 15.91 19.57
C ILE A 82 9.19 14.57 19.24
N ILE A 83 9.66 13.50 19.87
CA ILE A 83 9.08 12.16 19.82
C ILE A 83 8.19 11.98 21.04
N TRP A 84 6.96 11.46 20.80
CA TRP A 84 6.01 11.10 21.84
C TRP A 84 6.25 9.67 22.35
N GLY A 85 6.74 8.81 21.48
CA GLY A 85 7.03 7.40 21.69
C GLY A 85 7.11 6.65 20.38
N PHE A 86 6.95 5.33 20.45
CA PHE A 86 6.98 4.42 19.31
C PHE A 86 5.74 3.55 19.33
N THR A 87 4.94 3.56 18.26
CA THR A 87 3.76 2.70 18.10
C THR A 87 4.09 1.45 17.29
N GLN A 88 3.18 0.47 17.25
CA GLN A 88 3.47 -0.85 16.66
C GLN A 88 2.85 -1.03 15.28
N THR A 89 1.87 -0.23 14.92
CA THR A 89 1.14 -0.29 13.64
C THR A 89 1.03 1.09 13.01
N HIS A 90 1.07 1.19 11.66
CA HIS A 90 0.90 2.44 10.93
C HIS A 90 0.21 2.21 9.60
N LEU A 91 -0.57 3.20 9.13
CA LEU A 91 -0.94 3.33 7.73
C LEU A 91 0.21 3.98 6.94
N ASN A 92 0.43 3.55 5.71
CA ASN A 92 1.46 4.11 4.85
C ASN A 92 0.85 4.96 3.74
N GLY A 93 1.11 6.25 3.77
CA GLY A 93 0.77 7.17 2.70
C GLY A 93 -0.71 7.54 2.59
N THR A 94 -1.55 7.20 3.56
CA THR A 94 -2.99 7.51 3.48
C THR A 94 -3.30 8.91 3.98
N GLY A 95 -4.30 9.58 3.38
CA GLY A 95 -4.86 10.83 3.86
C GLY A 95 -5.82 10.67 5.05
N CYS A 96 -5.85 9.52 5.67
CA CYS A 96 -6.78 9.14 6.72
C CYS A 96 -6.07 8.54 7.92
N MET A 97 -6.72 8.62 9.08
CA MET A 97 -6.13 8.23 10.36
C MET A 97 -6.71 6.93 10.85
N ASP A 98 -5.85 5.95 11.01
CA ASP A 98 -6.12 4.72 11.77
C ASP A 98 -4.80 4.00 12.07
N LEU A 99 -4.86 2.87 12.79
CA LEU A 99 -3.70 2.17 13.33
C LEU A 99 -2.94 3.07 14.35
N GLY A 100 -1.63 2.94 14.53
CA GLY A 100 -0.87 3.76 15.48
C GLY A 100 -1.08 3.37 16.95
N ASP A 101 -1.29 2.08 17.22
CA ASP A 101 -1.64 1.58 18.54
C ASP A 101 -0.43 1.13 19.36
N ILE A 102 -0.65 1.06 20.68
CA ILE A 102 0.31 0.55 21.67
C ILE A 102 1.61 1.36 21.62
N LEU A 103 1.50 2.62 22.07
CA LEU A 103 2.68 3.49 22.18
C LEU A 103 3.53 3.11 23.37
N VAL A 104 4.85 3.07 23.14
CA VAL A 104 5.85 2.87 24.20
C VAL A 104 6.88 3.98 24.17
N MET A 105 7.30 4.47 25.33
CA MET A 105 8.29 5.53 25.43
C MET A 105 9.31 5.23 26.54
N PRO A 106 10.58 4.92 26.19
CA PRO A 106 11.64 4.74 27.17
C PRO A 106 12.08 6.09 27.73
N PHE A 107 12.38 6.14 29.03
CA PHE A 107 12.84 7.37 29.69
C PHE A 107 13.69 7.06 30.92
N THR A 108 14.40 8.09 31.40
CA THR A 108 15.11 8.11 32.68
C THR A 108 14.63 9.28 33.52
N GLY A 109 14.88 9.24 34.83
CA GLY A 109 14.58 10.34 35.72
C GLY A 109 13.24 10.23 36.45
N GLU A 110 12.64 11.38 36.78
CA GLU A 110 11.45 11.44 37.61
C GLU A 110 10.19 10.88 36.90
N ARG A 111 9.30 10.31 37.69
CA ARG A 111 7.98 9.86 37.26
C ARG A 111 7.05 11.06 37.16
N HIS A 112 6.46 11.24 35.98
CA HIS A 112 5.48 12.30 35.73
C HIS A 112 4.05 11.78 35.97
N ARG A 113 3.12 12.71 36.19
CA ARG A 113 1.70 12.38 36.40
C ARG A 113 0.88 12.44 35.12
N THR A 114 1.42 13.08 34.08
CA THR A 114 0.77 13.21 32.79
C THR A 114 1.65 12.56 31.72
N TRP A 115 1.01 11.95 30.73
CA TRP A 115 1.70 11.19 29.70
C TRP A 115 2.54 12.06 28.75
N ASP A 116 2.10 13.29 28.49
CA ASP A 116 2.79 14.25 27.62
C ASP A 116 4.14 14.73 28.17
N ALA A 117 4.34 14.61 29.48
CA ALA A 117 5.62 14.95 30.13
C ALA A 117 6.73 13.93 29.85
N TYR A 118 6.42 12.76 29.27
CA TYR A 118 7.42 11.75 28.89
C TYR A 118 8.00 11.94 27.48
N ARG A 119 7.44 12.85 26.68
CA ARG A 119 7.96 13.19 25.35
C ARG A 119 9.42 13.64 25.42
N SER A 120 10.20 13.37 24.36
CA SER A 120 11.60 13.77 24.30
C SER A 120 11.92 14.50 23.00
N SER A 121 12.74 15.53 23.11
CA SER A 121 13.40 16.10 21.95
C SER A 121 14.42 15.12 21.38
N PHE A 122 14.74 15.29 20.11
CA PHE A 122 15.77 14.54 19.40
C PHE A 122 16.41 15.40 18.30
N SER A 123 17.59 15.01 17.85
CA SER A 123 18.26 15.61 16.71
C SER A 123 18.14 14.75 15.47
N LYS A 124 17.83 15.34 14.33
CA LYS A 124 17.84 14.65 13.03
C LYS A 124 19.19 13.99 12.70
N THR A 125 20.29 14.49 13.28
CA THR A 125 21.61 13.87 13.11
C THR A 125 21.79 12.56 13.89
N SER A 126 20.94 12.30 14.89
CA SER A 126 20.91 11.05 15.64
C SER A 126 19.89 10.05 15.12
N GLU A 127 19.03 10.46 14.18
CA GLU A 127 17.99 9.65 13.59
C GLU A 127 18.50 8.96 12.33
N ASN A 128 18.19 7.67 12.20
CA ASN A 128 18.49 6.92 10.99
C ASN A 128 17.46 5.81 10.77
N ALA A 129 17.08 5.61 9.50
CA ALA A 129 16.15 4.56 9.08
C ALA A 129 16.71 3.81 7.87
N THR A 130 16.50 2.52 7.85
CA THR A 130 16.77 1.62 6.70
C THR A 130 15.70 0.53 6.68
N PRO A 131 15.49 -0.19 5.57
CA PRO A 131 14.50 -1.25 5.53
C PRO A 131 14.64 -2.25 6.70
N GLY A 132 13.58 -2.34 7.52
CA GLY A 132 13.54 -3.21 8.70
C GLY A 132 14.28 -2.71 9.94
N TYR A 133 14.75 -1.46 9.95
CA TYR A 133 15.46 -0.89 11.11
C TYR A 133 15.27 0.62 11.21
N TYR A 134 15.07 1.07 12.46
CA TYR A 134 15.04 2.50 12.82
C TYR A 134 15.85 2.75 14.10
N THR A 135 16.50 3.91 14.23
CA THR A 135 17.19 4.31 15.45
C THR A 135 17.18 5.83 15.64
N VAL A 136 17.16 6.25 16.90
CA VAL A 136 17.25 7.65 17.33
C VAL A 136 17.79 7.74 18.75
N THR A 137 18.46 8.87 19.07
CA THR A 137 18.79 9.22 20.45
C THR A 137 17.79 10.25 20.99
N LEU A 138 17.15 9.91 22.10
CA LEU A 138 16.18 10.73 22.81
C LEU A 138 16.92 11.63 23.80
N ASP A 139 17.01 12.94 23.53
CA ASP A 139 17.89 13.87 24.26
C ASP A 139 17.52 14.06 25.74
N GLN A 140 16.20 14.22 26.03
CA GLN A 140 15.70 14.39 27.38
C GLN A 140 15.62 13.08 28.15
N ALA A 141 15.18 12.04 27.46
CA ALA A 141 15.08 10.69 28.01
C ALA A 141 16.45 10.06 28.29
N LYS A 142 17.54 10.54 27.66
CA LYS A 142 18.89 9.97 27.74
C LYS A 142 18.93 8.49 27.35
N VAL A 143 18.21 8.15 26.27
CA VAL A 143 18.06 6.78 25.77
C VAL A 143 18.33 6.77 24.28
N LYS A 144 19.18 5.84 23.82
CA LYS A 144 19.22 5.44 22.41
C LYS A 144 18.16 4.37 22.20
N ALA A 145 17.22 4.62 21.29
CA ALA A 145 16.18 3.68 20.87
C ALA A 145 16.54 3.07 19.51
N GLU A 146 16.40 1.76 19.39
CA GLU A 146 16.58 0.99 18.16
C GLU A 146 15.41 0.04 17.98
N LEU A 147 14.85 0.00 16.77
CA LEU A 147 13.66 -0.77 16.44
C LEU A 147 13.93 -1.71 15.27
N THR A 148 13.42 -2.91 15.33
CA THR A 148 13.34 -3.86 14.21
C THR A 148 12.07 -4.67 14.32
N ALA A 149 11.68 -5.37 13.23
CA ALA A 149 10.40 -6.08 13.19
C ALA A 149 10.50 -7.45 12.50
N THR A 150 9.60 -8.33 12.89
CA THR A 150 9.15 -9.50 12.13
C THR A 150 7.78 -9.23 11.53
N THR A 151 7.09 -10.24 11.01
CA THR A 151 5.73 -10.07 10.50
C THR A 151 4.75 -9.66 11.60
N HIS A 152 4.81 -10.30 12.78
CA HIS A 152 3.82 -10.13 13.86
C HIS A 152 4.41 -9.57 15.15
N ALA A 153 5.73 -9.33 15.23
CA ALA A 153 6.36 -8.84 16.43
C ALA A 153 7.38 -7.72 16.16
N ALA A 154 7.37 -6.69 17.01
CA ALA A 154 8.41 -5.70 17.11
C ALA A 154 9.44 -6.10 18.16
N LEU A 155 10.70 -5.80 17.92
CA LEU A 155 11.78 -5.91 18.90
C LEU A 155 12.44 -4.54 19.05
N HIS A 156 12.36 -3.99 20.27
CA HIS A 156 12.95 -2.72 20.66
C HIS A 156 14.20 -2.97 21.50
N ARG A 157 15.24 -2.16 21.29
CA ARG A 157 16.45 -2.11 22.11
C ARG A 157 16.63 -0.70 22.61
N TYR A 158 16.65 -0.52 23.93
CA TYR A 158 16.84 0.75 24.59
C TYR A 158 18.12 0.75 25.40
N THR A 159 19.11 1.55 24.98
CA THR A 159 20.37 1.75 25.70
C THR A 159 20.25 2.98 26.58
N TYR A 160 20.30 2.81 27.89
CA TYR A 160 20.15 3.90 28.85
C TYR A 160 21.50 4.47 29.22
N GLU A 161 21.73 5.77 28.95
CA GLU A 161 22.99 6.45 29.33
C GLU A 161 23.11 6.62 30.84
N GLN A 162 22.00 6.68 31.58
CA GLN A 162 21.91 6.83 33.01
C GLN A 162 21.11 5.70 33.63
N ALA A 163 21.53 5.19 34.80
CA ALA A 163 20.83 4.07 35.47
C ALA A 163 19.70 4.54 36.41
N ASP A 164 19.69 5.82 36.80
CA ASP A 164 18.71 6.34 37.75
C ASP A 164 17.30 6.31 37.14
N SER A 165 16.47 5.32 37.55
CA SER A 165 15.08 5.21 37.16
C SER A 165 14.83 4.90 35.67
N ALA A 166 15.58 3.95 35.07
CA ALA A 166 15.27 3.44 33.75
C ALA A 166 13.86 2.86 33.69
N SER A 167 13.05 3.40 32.79
CA SER A 167 11.63 3.06 32.74
C SER A 167 11.08 3.11 31.30
N ILE A 168 9.94 2.48 31.08
CA ILE A 168 9.17 2.53 29.83
C ILE A 168 7.73 2.93 30.18
N LEU A 169 7.23 4.01 29.58
CA LEU A 169 5.79 4.29 29.51
C LEU A 169 5.16 3.38 28.47
N ILE A 170 4.02 2.79 28.80
CA ILE A 170 3.16 2.01 27.90
C ILE A 170 1.82 2.72 27.87
N ASP A 171 1.49 3.34 26.73
CA ASP A 171 0.24 4.08 26.53
C ASP A 171 -0.70 3.31 25.62
N LEU A 172 -1.73 2.73 26.22
CA LEU A 172 -2.79 1.96 25.56
C LEU A 172 -4.06 2.80 25.30
N GLN A 173 -3.97 4.13 25.51
CA GLN A 173 -4.99 5.10 25.07
C GLN A 173 -4.60 5.76 23.74
N HIS A 174 -3.32 5.68 23.37
CA HIS A 174 -2.78 6.34 22.20
C HIS A 174 -3.32 5.74 20.90
N GLY A 175 -3.43 6.58 19.87
CA GLY A 175 -3.75 6.32 18.47
C GLY A 175 -4.00 7.65 17.75
N PRO A 176 -3.85 7.73 16.42
CA PRO A 176 -4.10 8.95 15.67
C PRO A 176 -5.58 9.33 15.69
N ALA A 177 -5.87 10.63 15.57
CA ALA A 177 -7.23 11.13 15.63
C ALA A 177 -7.43 12.42 14.82
N TRP A 178 -8.64 12.65 14.32
CA TRP A 178 -8.98 13.87 13.58
C TRP A 178 -8.97 15.13 14.47
N ASN A 179 -9.23 14.97 15.77
CA ASN A 179 -9.29 16.06 16.72
C ASN A 179 -9.05 15.58 18.15
N GLU A 180 -8.75 16.51 19.05
CA GLU A 180 -8.49 16.24 20.47
C GLU A 180 -9.62 15.46 21.17
N LYS A 181 -10.89 15.74 20.83
CA LYS A 181 -12.02 15.02 21.45
C LYS A 181 -11.98 13.53 21.10
N GLN A 182 -11.72 13.20 19.84
CA GLN A 182 -11.62 11.81 19.39
C GLN A 182 -10.40 11.13 20.03
N TYR A 183 -9.25 11.80 20.08
CA TYR A 183 -8.03 11.30 20.71
C TYR A 183 -8.26 10.79 22.12
N HIS A 184 -9.08 11.50 22.91
CA HIS A 184 -9.41 11.11 24.28
C HIS A 184 -10.59 10.11 24.40
N SER A 185 -11.24 9.72 23.32
CA SER A 185 -12.43 8.87 23.38
C SER A 185 -12.42 7.68 22.42
N GLN A 186 -11.34 7.45 21.71
CA GLN A 186 -11.26 6.39 20.69
C GLN A 186 -11.19 4.98 21.27
N VAL A 187 -10.61 4.79 22.45
CA VAL A 187 -10.54 3.48 23.09
C VAL A 187 -11.89 3.14 23.72
N ASN A 188 -12.45 2.00 23.35
CA ASN A 188 -13.72 1.47 23.86
C ASN A 188 -13.52 0.61 25.10
N SER A 189 -12.46 -0.20 25.14
CA SER A 189 -12.07 -1.03 26.27
C SER A 189 -10.58 -1.35 26.25
N CYS A 190 -10.02 -1.58 27.42
CA CYS A 190 -8.62 -1.97 27.60
C CYS A 190 -8.48 -2.88 28.82
N GLU A 191 -7.85 -4.02 28.60
CA GLU A 191 -7.52 -4.98 29.66
C GLU A 191 -6.04 -5.29 29.64
N VAL A 192 -5.40 -5.36 30.79
CA VAL A 192 -3.99 -5.72 30.95
C VAL A 192 -3.81 -6.68 32.10
N ASN A 193 -2.83 -7.57 31.97
CA ASN A 193 -2.47 -8.54 32.98
C ASN A 193 -0.96 -8.76 33.03
N TRP A 194 -0.34 -8.54 34.19
CA TRP A 194 1.01 -8.97 34.47
C TRP A 194 1.04 -10.46 34.76
N GLU A 195 1.53 -11.28 33.86
CA GLU A 195 1.67 -12.72 34.05
C GLU A 195 2.82 -13.07 35.01
N ASN A 196 3.86 -12.26 34.98
CA ASN A 196 5.03 -12.35 35.86
C ASN A 196 5.76 -10.98 35.83
N ASP A 197 6.97 -10.91 36.41
CA ASP A 197 7.77 -9.69 36.51
C ASP A 197 8.40 -9.22 35.17
N SER A 198 8.23 -9.94 34.09
CA SER A 198 8.78 -9.58 32.77
C SER A 198 7.79 -9.74 31.62
N THR A 199 6.54 -10.08 31.88
CA THR A 199 5.54 -10.34 30.84
C THR A 199 4.23 -9.64 31.15
N LEU A 200 3.83 -8.72 30.27
CA LEU A 200 2.53 -8.05 30.23
C LEU A 200 1.73 -8.57 29.04
N THR A 201 0.49 -8.93 29.27
CA THR A 201 -0.46 -9.28 28.22
C THR A 201 -1.68 -8.36 28.30
N GLY A 202 -2.38 -8.20 27.18
CA GLY A 202 -3.58 -7.38 27.19
C GLY A 202 -4.37 -7.40 25.89
N HIS A 203 -5.43 -6.62 25.94
CA HIS A 203 -6.34 -6.38 24.86
C HIS A 203 -6.74 -4.91 24.85
N VAL A 204 -6.75 -4.30 23.69
CA VAL A 204 -7.28 -2.96 23.44
C VAL A 204 -8.29 -3.07 22.31
N ASN A 205 -9.48 -2.53 22.53
CA ASN A 205 -10.43 -2.27 21.47
C ASN A 205 -10.53 -0.77 21.26
N ASN A 206 -10.26 -0.31 20.05
CA ASN A 206 -10.38 1.10 19.68
C ASN A 206 -11.27 1.29 18.45
N LYS A 207 -11.63 2.52 18.17
CA LYS A 207 -12.40 2.90 16.99
C LYS A 207 -12.03 4.30 16.51
N VAL A 208 -11.34 4.34 15.38
CA VAL A 208 -11.16 5.57 14.61
C VAL A 208 -12.00 5.49 13.32
N TRP A 209 -11.63 4.68 12.36
CA TRP A 209 -12.45 4.32 11.20
C TRP A 209 -13.22 3.02 11.42
N VAL A 210 -12.54 1.96 11.83
CA VAL A 210 -13.14 0.68 12.13
C VAL A 210 -13.01 0.35 13.61
N ASP A 211 -13.86 -0.54 14.09
CA ASP A 211 -13.79 -1.10 15.44
C ASP A 211 -12.75 -2.22 15.44
N GLN A 212 -11.62 -2.03 16.12
CA GLN A 212 -10.44 -2.88 16.04
C GLN A 212 -10.09 -3.51 17.39
N ASP A 213 -9.74 -4.79 17.35
CA ASP A 213 -9.23 -5.53 18.50
C ASP A 213 -7.75 -5.81 18.32
N TYR A 214 -6.92 -5.34 19.26
CA TYR A 214 -5.51 -5.65 19.38
C TYR A 214 -5.26 -6.48 20.61
N TYR A 215 -4.92 -7.73 20.41
CA TYR A 215 -4.41 -8.60 21.49
C TYR A 215 -2.90 -8.58 21.42
N PHE A 216 -2.25 -8.40 22.58
CA PHE A 216 -0.81 -8.29 22.59
C PHE A 216 -0.18 -9.12 23.72
N VAL A 217 1.08 -9.47 23.49
CA VAL A 217 2.03 -9.88 24.51
C VAL A 217 3.26 -9.01 24.43
N MET A 218 3.70 -8.50 25.56
CA MET A 218 4.90 -7.69 25.70
C MET A 218 5.82 -8.38 26.69
N GLN A 219 7.09 -8.55 26.32
CA GLN A 219 8.12 -9.14 27.18
C GLN A 219 9.31 -8.20 27.30
N PHE A 220 9.92 -8.18 28.50
CA PHE A 220 11.12 -7.42 28.80
C PHE A 220 12.29 -8.36 29.11
N SER A 221 13.50 -7.99 28.68
CA SER A 221 14.72 -8.76 28.96
C SER A 221 15.16 -8.71 30.41
N HIS A 222 14.64 -7.73 31.16
CA HIS A 222 14.91 -7.51 32.58
C HIS A 222 13.62 -7.60 33.38
N PRO A 223 13.67 -8.05 34.66
CA PRO A 223 12.53 -7.99 35.54
C PRO A 223 12.07 -6.55 35.78
N VAL A 224 10.77 -6.32 35.72
CA VAL A 224 10.15 -5.07 36.14
C VAL A 224 10.15 -5.07 37.68
N ILE A 225 10.89 -4.14 38.26
CA ILE A 225 11.03 -4.04 39.73
C ILE A 225 9.92 -3.23 40.38
N ASP A 226 9.24 -2.38 39.61
CA ASP A 226 8.10 -1.58 40.03
C ASP A 226 7.27 -1.16 38.82
N HIS A 227 5.97 -1.08 38.97
CA HIS A 227 5.05 -0.56 37.97
C HIS A 227 3.91 0.23 38.59
N PHE A 228 3.39 1.23 37.90
CA PHE A 228 2.23 2.00 38.33
C PHE A 228 1.40 2.47 37.15
N GLU A 229 0.13 2.77 37.40
CA GLU A 229 -0.79 3.33 36.41
C GLU A 229 -0.85 4.86 36.55
N LEU A 230 -0.83 5.57 35.42
CA LEU A 230 -1.08 7.00 35.38
C LEU A 230 -2.58 7.28 35.54
N PRO A 231 -2.95 8.42 36.15
CA PRO A 231 -4.34 8.86 36.17
C PRO A 231 -4.90 9.04 34.75
N MET A 232 -6.11 8.56 34.53
CA MET A 232 -6.84 8.70 33.26
C MET A 232 -7.97 9.73 33.43
N ALA A 233 -8.33 10.43 32.32
CA ALA A 233 -9.54 11.25 32.30
C ALA A 233 -10.78 10.38 32.25
N GLU A 234 -11.94 10.90 32.68
CA GLU A 234 -13.21 10.13 32.70
C GLU A 234 -13.65 9.63 31.32
N THR A 235 -13.23 10.31 30.26
CA THR A 235 -13.53 9.95 28.86
C THR A 235 -12.59 8.89 28.31
N GLU A 236 -11.43 8.69 28.92
CA GLU A 236 -10.40 7.75 28.49
C GLU A 236 -10.67 6.37 29.09
N LYS A 237 -10.76 5.34 28.25
CA LYS A 237 -10.99 3.95 28.66
C LYS A 237 -9.76 3.05 28.45
N GLY A 238 -8.70 3.61 27.90
CA GLY A 238 -7.39 2.96 27.83
C GLY A 238 -6.69 2.92 29.18
N LYS A 239 -5.44 2.50 29.17
CA LYS A 239 -4.56 2.50 30.32
C LYS A 239 -3.20 3.09 29.97
N ARG A 240 -2.56 3.73 30.93
CA ARG A 240 -1.18 4.17 30.83
C ARG A 240 -0.38 3.60 31.99
N LEU A 241 0.63 2.82 31.66
CA LEU A 241 1.45 2.08 32.61
C LEU A 241 2.89 2.58 32.52
N VAL A 242 3.60 2.58 33.63
CA VAL A 242 5.06 2.77 33.66
C VAL A 242 5.68 1.53 34.28
N ALA A 243 6.60 0.90 33.55
CA ALA A 243 7.42 -0.21 34.03
C ALA A 243 8.85 0.29 34.28
N SER A 244 9.41 -0.02 35.46
CA SER A 244 10.75 0.42 35.89
C SER A 244 11.70 -0.77 36.05
N PHE A 245 12.98 -0.55 35.72
CA PHE A 245 14.02 -1.56 35.69
C PHE A 245 15.22 -1.15 36.55
N ASN A 246 15.91 -2.16 37.10
CA ASN A 246 17.18 -1.97 37.78
C ASN A 246 18.33 -2.35 36.86
N ILE A 247 19.00 -1.36 36.31
CA ILE A 247 20.09 -1.52 35.34
C ILE A 247 21.29 -0.64 35.70
N GLN A 248 22.42 -0.83 35.02
CA GLN A 248 23.60 0.04 35.12
C GLN A 248 23.65 1.02 33.98
N PRO A 249 24.34 2.17 34.11
CA PRO A 249 24.56 3.11 33.00
C PRO A 249 25.18 2.40 31.78
N GLY A 250 24.63 2.64 30.61
CA GLY A 250 25.03 1.99 29.34
C GLY A 250 24.46 0.60 29.12
N GLU A 251 23.65 0.08 30.04
CA GLU A 251 22.98 -1.22 29.87
C GLU A 251 21.77 -1.13 28.97
N GLU A 252 21.46 -2.23 28.29
CA GLU A 252 20.36 -2.31 27.34
C GLU A 252 19.15 -3.02 27.97
N VAL A 253 17.96 -2.47 27.78
CA VAL A 253 16.68 -3.18 28.00
C VAL A 253 16.08 -3.50 26.66
N LEU A 254 15.88 -4.79 26.37
CA LEU A 254 15.16 -5.21 25.17
C LEU A 254 13.68 -5.44 25.55
N MET A 255 12.80 -5.11 24.63
CA MET A 255 11.36 -5.31 24.74
C MET A 255 10.85 -5.93 23.44
N LYS A 256 10.03 -6.97 23.56
CA LYS A 256 9.30 -7.58 22.45
C LYS A 256 7.81 -7.25 22.58
N VAL A 257 7.18 -6.89 21.49
CA VAL A 257 5.72 -6.71 21.40
C VAL A 257 5.22 -7.52 20.24
N ALA A 258 4.40 -8.53 20.47
CA ALA A 258 3.72 -9.28 19.42
C ALA A 258 2.22 -9.02 19.47
N LEU A 259 1.60 -8.91 18.30
CA LEU A 259 0.18 -8.65 18.11
C LEU A 259 -0.55 -9.86 17.54
N SER A 260 -1.85 -9.90 17.76
CA SER A 260 -2.80 -10.84 17.16
C SER A 260 -4.18 -10.22 17.10
N THR A 261 -4.95 -10.59 16.08
CA THR A 261 -6.38 -10.27 15.98
C THR A 261 -7.26 -11.32 16.68
N THR A 262 -6.70 -12.50 17.04
CA THR A 262 -7.50 -13.63 17.52
C THR A 262 -7.60 -13.72 19.05
N GLY A 263 -6.53 -13.30 19.76
CA GLY A 263 -6.45 -13.37 21.20
C GLY A 263 -5.01 -13.33 21.72
N VAL A 264 -4.85 -13.22 23.04
CA VAL A 264 -3.53 -13.19 23.70
C VAL A 264 -2.70 -14.45 23.37
N GLU A 265 -3.34 -15.62 23.29
CA GLU A 265 -2.64 -16.87 22.95
C GLU A 265 -2.15 -16.87 21.50
N GLY A 266 -2.85 -16.19 20.56
CA GLY A 266 -2.37 -15.93 19.21
C GLY A 266 -1.11 -15.05 19.21
N ALA A 267 -1.12 -13.95 19.96
CA ALA A 267 0.05 -13.08 20.11
C ALA A 267 1.26 -13.82 20.73
N LYS A 268 1.05 -14.68 21.72
CA LYS A 268 2.10 -15.55 22.28
C LYS A 268 2.66 -16.53 21.26
N ALA A 269 1.80 -17.16 20.46
CA ALA A 269 2.21 -18.08 19.40
C ALA A 269 3.05 -17.36 18.34
N ASN A 270 2.64 -16.15 17.91
CA ASN A 270 3.36 -15.31 17.00
C ASN A 270 4.76 -14.96 17.55
N MET A 271 4.84 -14.49 18.80
CA MET A 271 6.11 -14.18 19.46
C MET A 271 7.03 -15.41 19.55
N ALA A 272 6.50 -16.55 19.94
CA ALA A 272 7.27 -17.79 20.12
C ALA A 272 7.83 -18.30 18.78
N ALA A 273 7.07 -18.14 17.69
CA ALA A 273 7.49 -18.56 16.37
C ALA A 273 8.55 -17.62 15.75
N GLU A 274 8.38 -16.30 15.91
CA GLU A 274 9.17 -15.32 15.17
C GLU A 274 10.32 -14.70 15.98
N VAL A 275 10.15 -14.55 17.30
CA VAL A 275 11.15 -13.94 18.21
C VAL A 275 11.33 -14.78 19.47
N PRO A 276 11.79 -16.04 19.35
CA PRO A 276 11.92 -16.93 20.51
C PRO A 276 12.98 -16.48 21.52
N GLY A 277 13.96 -15.70 21.08
CA GLY A 277 15.08 -15.21 21.90
C GLY A 277 15.16 -13.69 21.95
N TRP A 278 16.35 -13.19 22.32
CA TRP A 278 16.66 -11.75 22.43
C TRP A 278 17.73 -11.31 21.42
N ASP A 279 17.86 -12.00 20.29
CA ASP A 279 18.85 -11.71 19.23
C ASP A 279 18.36 -10.57 18.33
N PHE A 280 18.55 -9.33 18.79
CA PHE A 280 18.18 -8.13 18.05
C PHE A 280 18.88 -8.05 16.67
N GLU A 281 20.19 -8.30 16.63
CA GLU A 281 20.97 -8.21 15.39
C GLU A 281 20.60 -9.31 14.38
N GLY A 282 20.25 -10.50 14.86
CA GLY A 282 19.74 -11.58 14.00
C GLY A 282 18.41 -11.21 13.36
N ILE A 283 17.46 -10.64 14.11
CA ILE A 283 16.17 -10.17 13.59
C ILE A 283 16.37 -9.01 12.59
N ARG A 284 17.20 -8.01 12.93
CA ARG A 284 17.54 -6.90 12.06
C ARG A 284 18.16 -7.38 10.73
N THR A 285 19.12 -8.31 10.81
CA THR A 285 19.77 -8.87 9.62
C THR A 285 18.77 -9.64 8.77
N ALA A 286 17.88 -10.41 9.38
CA ALA A 286 16.83 -11.15 8.68
C ALA A 286 15.82 -10.18 8.01
N ALA A 287 15.46 -9.06 8.67
CA ALA A 287 14.60 -8.04 8.10
C ALA A 287 15.21 -7.40 6.86
N LYS A 288 16.50 -7.03 6.94
CA LYS A 288 17.24 -6.49 5.81
C LYS A 288 17.33 -7.47 4.64
N ALA A 289 17.61 -8.75 4.93
CA ALA A 289 17.69 -9.79 3.91
C ALA A 289 16.34 -10.03 3.23
N ASP A 290 15.26 -10.01 3.98
CA ASP A 290 13.91 -10.14 3.45
C ASP A 290 13.57 -9.00 2.48
N TRP A 291 13.78 -7.75 2.87
CA TRP A 291 13.64 -6.60 1.98
C TRP A 291 14.51 -6.73 0.73
N ASN A 292 15.79 -7.11 0.88
CA ASN A 292 16.68 -7.28 -0.27
C ASN A 292 16.21 -8.38 -1.23
N SER A 293 15.53 -9.41 -0.73
CA SER A 293 14.99 -10.49 -1.56
C SER A 293 13.89 -10.03 -2.53
N TYR A 294 13.14 -9.00 -2.14
CA TYR A 294 12.15 -8.35 -3.02
C TYR A 294 12.80 -7.28 -3.90
N LEU A 295 13.59 -6.38 -3.33
CA LEU A 295 14.21 -5.28 -4.07
C LEU A 295 15.12 -5.76 -5.18
N SER A 296 15.82 -6.91 -5.00
CA SER A 296 16.67 -7.53 -6.01
C SER A 296 15.89 -8.14 -7.20
N ARG A 297 14.55 -8.14 -7.16
CA ARG A 297 13.73 -8.60 -8.30
C ARG A 297 13.76 -7.63 -9.47
N ILE A 298 14.15 -6.37 -9.27
CA ILE A 298 14.38 -5.41 -10.35
C ILE A 298 15.77 -4.81 -10.17
N GLU A 299 16.64 -5.03 -11.15
CA GLU A 299 17.91 -4.32 -11.24
C GLU A 299 17.71 -3.06 -12.09
N VAL A 300 18.26 -1.94 -11.63
CA VAL A 300 18.10 -0.64 -12.30
C VAL A 300 19.46 -0.02 -12.55
N GLU A 301 19.70 0.44 -13.78
CA GLU A 301 20.79 1.35 -14.11
C GLU A 301 20.31 2.80 -14.00
N GLY A 302 21.13 3.66 -13.40
CA GLY A 302 20.85 5.07 -13.19
C GLY A 302 21.79 5.68 -12.16
N THR A 303 21.62 6.97 -11.90
CA THR A 303 22.31 7.70 -10.81
C THR A 303 21.85 7.19 -9.45
N ASP A 304 22.59 7.50 -8.39
CA ASP A 304 22.20 7.13 -7.02
C ASP A 304 20.87 7.78 -6.62
N GLU A 305 20.59 9.02 -7.03
CA GLU A 305 19.31 9.69 -6.76
C GLU A 305 18.13 8.99 -7.46
N GLU A 306 18.28 8.60 -8.73
CA GLU A 306 17.27 7.86 -9.47
C GLU A 306 17.02 6.47 -8.85
N LYS A 307 18.09 5.77 -8.45
CA LYS A 307 17.97 4.49 -7.74
C LYS A 307 17.28 4.67 -6.38
N THR A 308 17.61 5.74 -5.66
CA THR A 308 16.96 6.04 -4.37
C THR A 308 15.46 6.23 -4.54
N ASN A 309 15.02 7.03 -5.50
CA ASN A 309 13.60 7.19 -5.79
C ASN A 309 12.95 5.85 -6.20
N PHE A 310 13.58 5.07 -7.07
CA PHE A 310 13.02 3.82 -7.56
C PHE A 310 12.91 2.76 -6.47
N TYR A 311 13.99 2.51 -5.72
CA TYR A 311 13.97 1.47 -4.69
C TYR A 311 13.17 1.88 -3.44
N THR A 312 13.07 3.17 -3.14
CA THR A 312 12.16 3.64 -2.10
C THR A 312 10.70 3.50 -2.53
N SER A 313 10.38 3.78 -3.80
CA SER A 313 9.04 3.49 -4.34
C SER A 313 8.72 1.98 -4.29
N PHE A 314 9.69 1.14 -4.61
CA PHE A 314 9.52 -0.31 -4.49
C PHE A 314 9.29 -0.75 -3.02
N TYR A 315 10.03 -0.16 -2.08
CA TYR A 315 9.85 -0.39 -0.65
C TYR A 315 8.44 0.03 -0.19
N HIS A 316 7.98 1.24 -0.52
CA HIS A 316 6.65 1.73 -0.15
C HIS A 316 5.54 0.84 -0.69
N ALA A 317 5.62 0.41 -1.95
CA ALA A 317 4.62 -0.46 -2.58
C ALA A 317 4.48 -1.84 -1.92
N LEU A 318 5.44 -2.27 -1.09
CA LEU A 318 5.42 -3.57 -0.41
C LEU A 318 5.16 -3.49 1.09
N ILE A 319 4.89 -2.31 1.65
CA ILE A 319 4.53 -2.18 3.07
C ILE A 319 3.14 -2.76 3.31
N GLN A 320 2.20 -2.49 2.42
CA GLN A 320 0.80 -2.93 2.49
C GLN A 320 0.40 -3.65 1.19
N PRO A 321 -0.63 -4.53 1.20
CA PRO A 321 -1.52 -4.90 2.31
C PRO A 321 -0.83 -5.75 3.39
N ASN A 322 -1.32 -5.67 4.63
CA ASN A 322 -0.70 -6.33 5.79
C ASN A 322 -1.25 -7.72 6.05
N GLU A 323 -0.38 -8.70 6.31
CA GLU A 323 -0.75 -10.02 6.79
C GLU A 323 -1.19 -9.91 8.27
N ILE A 324 -2.49 -10.09 8.57
CA ILE A 324 -3.03 -9.97 9.93
C ILE A 324 -3.51 -11.30 10.51
N SER A 325 -3.39 -12.40 9.78
CA SER A 325 -3.59 -13.75 10.33
C SER A 325 -2.40 -14.15 11.20
N ASP A 326 -2.65 -14.87 12.31
CA ASP A 326 -1.61 -15.44 13.15
C ASP A 326 -0.78 -16.50 12.38
N VAL A 327 0.34 -16.89 12.94
CA VAL A 327 1.25 -17.90 12.34
C VAL A 327 0.59 -19.25 12.08
N ASP A 328 -0.54 -19.52 12.73
CA ASP A 328 -1.37 -20.73 12.50
C ASP A 328 -2.47 -20.53 11.45
N GLY A 329 -2.55 -19.35 10.82
CA GLY A 329 -3.51 -19.02 9.76
C GLY A 329 -4.88 -18.56 10.25
N ARG A 330 -5.09 -18.39 11.56
CA ARG A 330 -6.34 -17.85 12.12
C ARG A 330 -6.34 -16.33 12.10
N TYR A 331 -7.52 -15.74 11.94
CA TYR A 331 -7.74 -14.30 12.02
C TYR A 331 -9.15 -13.99 12.53
N ARG A 332 -9.39 -12.76 12.96
CA ARG A 332 -10.74 -12.28 13.30
C ARG A 332 -11.38 -11.66 12.07
N ASN A 333 -12.53 -12.20 11.66
CA ASN A 333 -13.27 -11.73 10.49
C ASN A 333 -14.17 -10.52 10.78
N ALA A 334 -14.85 -10.00 9.75
CA ALA A 334 -15.74 -8.84 9.86
C ALA A 334 -16.96 -9.04 10.78
N ALA A 335 -17.32 -10.30 11.12
CA ALA A 335 -18.36 -10.64 12.08
C ALA A 335 -17.80 -10.95 13.47
N ASP A 336 -16.60 -10.49 13.80
CA ASP A 336 -15.91 -10.71 15.09
C ASP A 336 -15.70 -12.18 15.48
N SER A 337 -15.70 -13.09 14.50
CA SER A 337 -15.45 -14.51 14.71
C SER A 337 -14.02 -14.88 14.34
N VAL A 338 -13.37 -15.71 15.16
CA VAL A 338 -12.04 -16.26 14.85
C VAL A 338 -12.21 -17.46 13.92
N VAL A 339 -11.62 -17.38 12.75
CA VAL A 339 -11.70 -18.37 11.67
C VAL A 339 -10.34 -18.62 11.03
N ASN A 340 -10.22 -19.67 10.21
CA ASN A 340 -9.01 -19.91 9.42
C ASN A 340 -9.12 -19.17 8.07
N ALA A 341 -8.03 -18.56 7.66
CA ALA A 341 -7.91 -17.94 6.34
C ALA A 341 -7.89 -18.98 5.23
N THR A 342 -8.59 -18.73 4.14
CA THR A 342 -8.48 -19.51 2.91
C THR A 342 -7.07 -19.35 2.34
N GLY A 343 -6.35 -20.46 2.11
CA GLY A 343 -4.94 -20.39 1.69
C GLY A 343 -3.93 -20.16 2.83
N GLY A 344 -4.38 -20.11 4.10
CA GLY A 344 -3.52 -20.08 5.29
C GLY A 344 -3.03 -18.68 5.70
N LYS A 345 -3.33 -17.63 4.92
CA LYS A 345 -2.98 -16.23 5.22
C LYS A 345 -4.13 -15.31 4.89
N PHE A 346 -4.37 -14.34 5.78
CA PHE A 346 -5.35 -13.28 5.56
C PHE A 346 -4.65 -11.92 5.57
N TYR A 347 -4.93 -11.14 4.53
CA TYR A 347 -4.39 -9.80 4.35
C TYR A 347 -5.48 -8.76 4.54
N SER A 348 -5.08 -7.60 5.02
CA SER A 348 -5.93 -6.44 5.23
C SER A 348 -5.17 -5.16 4.88
N THR A 349 -5.79 -3.99 5.11
CA THR A 349 -5.26 -2.69 4.69
C THR A 349 -5.23 -2.59 3.16
N PHE A 350 -6.42 -2.71 2.57
CA PHE A 350 -6.65 -2.62 1.13
C PHE A 350 -7.29 -1.28 0.77
N SER A 351 -6.49 -0.33 0.31
CA SER A 351 -6.94 0.95 -0.26
C SER A 351 -7.30 0.77 -1.73
N LEU A 352 -8.41 0.06 -2.01
CA LEU A 352 -8.67 -0.49 -3.35
C LEU A 352 -9.00 0.56 -4.41
N TRP A 353 -9.61 1.70 -4.04
CA TRP A 353 -9.86 2.81 -4.95
C TRP A 353 -8.57 3.35 -5.57
N ASP A 354 -7.48 3.31 -4.80
CA ASP A 354 -6.16 3.76 -5.20
C ASP A 354 -5.39 2.64 -5.88
N THR A 355 -5.19 1.53 -5.17
CA THR A 355 -4.21 0.49 -5.50
C THR A 355 -4.58 -0.39 -6.71
N TYR A 356 -5.86 -0.46 -7.11
CA TYR A 356 -6.26 -1.23 -8.29
C TYR A 356 -5.60 -0.70 -9.57
N ARG A 357 -5.22 0.59 -9.59
CA ARG A 357 -4.73 1.30 -10.78
C ARG A 357 -3.32 0.88 -11.19
N ALA A 358 -2.38 0.77 -10.22
CA ALA A 358 -1.01 0.38 -10.50
C ALA A 358 -0.40 -0.57 -9.46
N ALA A 359 -0.69 -0.45 -8.16
CA ALA A 359 -0.08 -1.29 -7.14
C ALA A 359 -0.45 -2.77 -7.32
N HIS A 360 -1.73 -3.11 -7.49
CA HIS A 360 -2.14 -4.49 -7.78
C HIS A 360 -1.59 -5.00 -9.11
N PRO A 361 -1.64 -4.27 -10.23
CA PRO A 361 -0.90 -4.63 -11.44
C PRO A 361 0.58 -4.91 -11.22
N PHE A 362 1.26 -4.11 -10.38
CA PHE A 362 2.66 -4.32 -10.02
C PHE A 362 2.87 -5.62 -9.25
N TYR A 363 1.98 -5.96 -8.31
CA TYR A 363 2.04 -7.23 -7.57
C TYR A 363 1.94 -8.43 -8.49
N THR A 364 1.12 -8.37 -9.55
CA THR A 364 1.00 -9.46 -10.52
C THR A 364 2.29 -9.76 -11.29
N LEU A 365 3.19 -8.79 -11.39
CA LEU A 365 4.51 -8.94 -12.03
C LEU A 365 5.60 -9.31 -11.02
N MET A 366 5.67 -8.59 -9.90
CA MET A 366 6.84 -8.61 -9.03
C MET A 366 6.66 -9.42 -7.75
N VAL A 367 5.42 -9.69 -7.32
CA VAL A 367 5.13 -10.53 -6.13
C VAL A 367 3.99 -11.54 -6.39
N PRO A 368 4.03 -12.26 -7.53
CA PRO A 368 2.93 -13.11 -7.96
C PRO A 368 2.57 -14.21 -6.93
N GLU A 369 3.50 -14.60 -6.08
CA GLU A 369 3.28 -15.58 -5.00
C GLU A 369 2.33 -15.07 -3.89
N ARG A 370 2.04 -13.77 -3.84
CA ARG A 370 1.13 -13.17 -2.86
C ARG A 370 -0.28 -12.93 -3.42
N VAL A 371 -0.41 -12.81 -4.74
CA VAL A 371 -1.66 -12.37 -5.41
C VAL A 371 -2.84 -13.26 -5.04
N ASP A 372 -2.70 -14.58 -5.11
CA ASP A 372 -3.80 -15.50 -4.75
C ASP A 372 -4.23 -15.35 -3.28
N GLY A 373 -3.29 -15.04 -2.39
CA GLY A 373 -3.57 -14.73 -0.98
C GLY A 373 -4.38 -13.44 -0.81
N PHE A 374 -4.04 -12.40 -1.57
CA PHE A 374 -4.81 -11.14 -1.56
C PHE A 374 -6.24 -11.39 -2.05
N ILE A 375 -6.42 -12.11 -3.16
CA ILE A 375 -7.75 -12.42 -3.69
C ILE A 375 -8.57 -13.27 -2.71
N ASN A 376 -7.98 -14.30 -2.13
CA ASN A 376 -8.66 -15.12 -1.11
C ASN A 376 -9.12 -14.27 0.08
N SER A 377 -8.31 -13.31 0.53
CA SER A 377 -8.67 -12.42 1.64
C SER A 377 -9.85 -11.51 1.30
N LEU A 378 -9.88 -10.94 0.09
CA LEU A 378 -11.01 -10.13 -0.38
C LEU A 378 -12.30 -10.96 -0.44
N VAL A 379 -12.21 -12.20 -0.92
CA VAL A 379 -13.36 -13.11 -1.05
C VAL A 379 -13.81 -13.63 0.32
N ASP A 380 -12.89 -13.98 1.21
CA ASP A 380 -13.20 -14.38 2.60
C ASP A 380 -13.96 -13.26 3.35
N GLN A 381 -13.55 -12.01 3.18
CA GLN A 381 -14.24 -10.85 3.76
C GLN A 381 -15.63 -10.66 3.13
N ALA A 382 -15.73 -10.79 1.79
CA ALA A 382 -16.98 -10.65 1.07
C ALA A 382 -18.07 -11.65 1.50
N GLU A 383 -17.70 -12.89 1.81
CA GLU A 383 -18.65 -13.92 2.26
C GLU A 383 -19.25 -13.63 3.64
N VAL A 384 -18.57 -12.83 4.45
CA VAL A 384 -19.04 -12.47 5.79
C VAL A 384 -19.92 -11.21 5.77
N GLN A 385 -19.60 -10.26 4.89
CA GLN A 385 -20.27 -8.95 4.82
C GLN A 385 -21.19 -8.77 3.60
N ASP A 386 -21.35 -9.82 2.76
CA ASP A 386 -22.20 -9.88 1.55
C ASP A 386 -21.74 -8.95 0.40
N TYR A 387 -20.52 -8.41 0.42
CA TYR A 387 -19.91 -7.63 -0.67
C TYR A 387 -18.38 -7.64 -0.54
N LEU A 388 -17.67 -7.45 -1.65
CA LEU A 388 -16.22 -7.25 -1.64
C LEU A 388 -15.87 -5.98 -0.87
N PRO A 389 -14.74 -5.93 -0.16
CA PRO A 389 -14.35 -4.73 0.57
C PRO A 389 -14.11 -3.55 -0.38
N ILE A 390 -14.48 -2.35 0.05
CA ILE A 390 -14.19 -1.07 -0.59
C ILE A 390 -12.86 -0.56 -0.08
N TRP A 391 -12.72 -0.47 1.25
CA TRP A 391 -11.50 -0.15 1.96
C TRP A 391 -11.37 -1.04 3.20
N GLY A 392 -10.79 -2.22 3.00
CA GLY A 392 -10.62 -3.21 4.06
C GLY A 392 -9.51 -2.82 5.04
N LEU A 393 -9.84 -2.66 6.33
CA LEU A 393 -8.90 -2.32 7.38
C LEU A 393 -9.06 -3.27 8.57
N TRP A 394 -7.99 -3.91 8.98
CA TRP A 394 -7.96 -4.84 10.11
C TRP A 394 -9.03 -5.94 10.04
N GLY A 395 -9.31 -6.42 8.81
CA GLY A 395 -10.34 -7.43 8.53
C GLY A 395 -11.77 -6.91 8.49
N LYS A 396 -11.98 -5.60 8.63
CA LYS A 396 -13.30 -4.93 8.62
C LYS A 396 -13.40 -3.91 7.48
N GLU A 397 -14.57 -3.34 7.29
CA GLU A 397 -14.86 -2.35 6.26
C GLU A 397 -15.06 -0.97 6.90
N ASN A 398 -14.51 0.09 6.27
CA ASN A 398 -14.72 1.46 6.71
C ASN A 398 -15.58 2.30 5.77
N PHE A 399 -15.92 1.76 4.58
CA PHE A 399 -16.71 2.43 3.53
C PHE A 399 -16.09 3.72 2.98
N CYS A 400 -14.80 3.91 3.13
CA CYS A 400 -14.11 5.03 2.51
C CYS A 400 -14.08 4.86 0.98
N MET A 401 -14.22 5.95 0.25
CA MET A 401 -14.25 6.03 -1.21
C MET A 401 -15.52 5.49 -1.89
N VAL A 402 -15.60 5.65 -3.19
CA VAL A 402 -16.75 5.31 -4.05
C VAL A 402 -16.53 4.02 -4.82
N ALA A 403 -17.62 3.41 -5.30
CA ALA A 403 -17.65 2.13 -6.04
C ALA A 403 -17.06 0.96 -5.24
N ASN A 404 -16.56 -0.09 -5.89
CA ASN A 404 -16.00 -1.26 -5.23
C ASN A 404 -14.94 -1.94 -6.10
N HIS A 405 -13.72 -1.41 -6.07
CA HIS A 405 -12.63 -1.88 -6.92
C HIS A 405 -12.01 -3.22 -6.49
N GLY A 406 -12.49 -3.83 -5.40
CA GLY A 406 -12.28 -5.26 -5.17
C GLY A 406 -12.73 -6.11 -6.35
N VAL A 407 -13.76 -5.66 -7.07
CA VAL A 407 -14.25 -6.28 -8.32
C VAL A 407 -13.16 -6.29 -9.39
N SER A 408 -12.55 -5.13 -9.65
CA SER A 408 -11.52 -5.00 -10.70
C SER A 408 -10.24 -5.75 -10.32
N VAL A 409 -9.82 -5.76 -9.05
CA VAL A 409 -8.64 -6.49 -8.57
C VAL A 409 -8.81 -8.01 -8.73
N VAL A 410 -9.97 -8.55 -8.36
CA VAL A 410 -10.28 -9.98 -8.54
C VAL A 410 -10.33 -10.36 -10.03
N ALA A 411 -10.98 -9.53 -10.86
CA ALA A 411 -11.09 -9.76 -12.29
C ALA A 411 -9.73 -9.68 -13.00
N GLU A 412 -8.87 -8.73 -12.62
CA GLU A 412 -7.50 -8.60 -13.12
C GLU A 412 -6.66 -9.84 -12.83
N ALA A 413 -6.66 -10.32 -11.58
CA ALA A 413 -5.94 -11.52 -11.20
C ALA A 413 -6.38 -12.73 -12.04
N TYR A 414 -7.70 -12.90 -12.21
CA TYR A 414 -8.24 -13.96 -13.07
C TYR A 414 -7.81 -13.80 -14.54
N ALA A 415 -7.88 -12.57 -15.08
CA ALA A 415 -7.50 -12.26 -16.47
C ALA A 415 -6.03 -12.56 -16.75
N LYS A 416 -5.14 -12.31 -15.77
CA LYS A 416 -3.70 -12.55 -15.83
C LYS A 416 -3.29 -14.00 -15.52
N GLY A 417 -4.24 -14.89 -15.25
CA GLY A 417 -4.00 -16.33 -15.14
C GLY A 417 -3.78 -16.84 -13.72
N PHE A 418 -3.97 -16.03 -12.68
CA PHE A 418 -3.94 -16.48 -11.29
C PHE A 418 -5.13 -17.42 -11.00
N ARG A 419 -4.88 -18.54 -10.34
CA ARG A 419 -5.87 -19.62 -10.12
C ARG A 419 -5.74 -20.29 -8.74
N GLY A 420 -4.98 -19.73 -7.80
CA GLY A 420 -4.88 -20.20 -6.41
C GLY A 420 -6.06 -19.78 -5.53
N PHE A 421 -7.15 -19.33 -6.17
CA PHE A 421 -8.42 -19.03 -5.53
C PHE A 421 -9.58 -19.69 -6.30
N ASP A 422 -10.72 -19.91 -5.63
CA ASP A 422 -11.92 -20.44 -6.26
C ASP A 422 -12.60 -19.37 -7.12
N ALA A 423 -12.53 -19.53 -8.44
CA ALA A 423 -13.04 -18.56 -9.40
C ALA A 423 -14.58 -18.42 -9.35
N GLU A 424 -15.32 -19.50 -9.05
CA GLU A 424 -16.80 -19.44 -8.91
C GLU A 424 -17.17 -18.66 -7.65
N ARG A 425 -16.51 -18.93 -6.55
CA ARG A 425 -16.67 -18.23 -5.28
C ARG A 425 -16.35 -16.73 -5.45
N ALA A 426 -15.25 -16.40 -6.11
CA ALA A 426 -14.82 -15.04 -6.39
C ALA A 426 -15.80 -14.30 -7.32
N PHE A 427 -16.28 -14.96 -8.40
CA PHE A 427 -17.26 -14.36 -9.29
C PHE A 427 -18.62 -14.15 -8.63
N ASN A 428 -19.04 -15.05 -7.74
CA ASN A 428 -20.26 -14.88 -6.95
C ASN A 428 -20.15 -13.65 -6.02
N ALA A 429 -19.00 -13.41 -5.40
CA ALA A 429 -18.74 -12.20 -4.61
C ALA A 429 -18.83 -10.93 -5.49
N ILE A 430 -18.25 -10.93 -6.69
CA ILE A 430 -18.39 -9.85 -7.68
C ILE A 430 -19.86 -9.61 -8.01
N LYS A 431 -20.59 -10.66 -8.37
CA LYS A 431 -22.01 -10.55 -8.76
C LYS A 431 -22.87 -10.03 -7.62
N GLN A 432 -22.67 -10.52 -6.40
CA GLN A 432 -23.35 -10.04 -5.20
C GLN A 432 -23.08 -8.55 -5.00
N THR A 433 -21.82 -8.13 -5.02
CA THR A 433 -21.40 -6.74 -4.86
C THR A 433 -22.04 -5.81 -5.91
N GLN A 434 -22.09 -6.24 -7.17
CA GLN A 434 -22.55 -5.40 -8.29
C GLN A 434 -24.05 -5.49 -8.58
N THR A 435 -24.82 -6.33 -7.87
CA THR A 435 -26.25 -6.47 -8.13
C THR A 435 -27.14 -6.29 -6.90
N VAL A 436 -26.58 -6.39 -5.70
CA VAL A 436 -27.33 -6.20 -4.45
C VAL A 436 -26.96 -4.84 -3.84
N SER A 437 -27.95 -3.96 -3.70
CA SER A 437 -27.75 -2.63 -3.16
C SER A 437 -27.29 -2.67 -1.70
N HIS A 438 -26.34 -1.80 -1.37
CA HIS A 438 -25.87 -1.59 -0.01
C HIS A 438 -26.28 -0.20 0.50
N PRO A 439 -26.90 -0.08 1.71
CA PRO A 439 -27.46 1.19 2.18
C PRO A 439 -26.49 2.37 2.19
N LEU A 440 -25.20 2.09 2.43
CA LEU A 440 -24.18 3.14 2.55
C LEU A 440 -23.46 3.47 1.24
N LYS A 441 -23.48 2.59 0.21
CA LYS A 441 -22.59 2.74 -0.93
C LYS A 441 -23.21 2.58 -2.31
N SER A 442 -24.23 1.79 -2.47
CA SER A 442 -24.76 1.49 -3.79
C SER A 442 -26.29 1.39 -3.80
N ASN A 443 -26.90 2.13 -4.71
CA ASN A 443 -28.31 1.99 -5.02
C ASN A 443 -28.46 1.48 -6.46
N TRP A 444 -28.29 0.17 -6.63
CA TRP A 444 -28.34 -0.48 -7.94
C TRP A 444 -29.73 -0.37 -8.62
N GLU A 445 -30.80 -0.17 -7.85
CA GLU A 445 -32.14 0.06 -8.42
C GLU A 445 -32.16 1.38 -9.18
N ASN A 446 -31.67 2.46 -8.59
CA ASN A 446 -31.55 3.76 -9.24
C ASN A 446 -30.57 3.70 -10.41
N TYR A 447 -29.40 3.09 -10.22
CA TYR A 447 -28.39 2.94 -11.26
C TYR A 447 -28.94 2.21 -12.50
N MET A 448 -29.65 1.10 -12.30
CA MET A 448 -30.27 0.33 -13.39
C MET A 448 -31.44 1.05 -14.05
N LYS A 449 -32.21 1.81 -13.26
CA LYS A 449 -33.40 2.53 -13.78
C LYS A 449 -33.01 3.71 -14.65
N TYR A 450 -31.98 4.45 -14.28
CA TYR A 450 -31.60 5.68 -14.96
C TYR A 450 -30.36 5.52 -15.87
N GLY A 451 -29.55 4.48 -15.66
CA GLY A 451 -28.29 4.28 -16.32
C GLY A 451 -27.17 5.19 -15.77
N TYR A 452 -27.31 5.70 -14.55
CA TYR A 452 -26.39 6.51 -13.77
C TYR A 452 -26.94 6.68 -12.35
N PHE A 453 -26.14 7.20 -11.44
CA PHE A 453 -26.62 7.67 -10.12
C PHE A 453 -27.12 9.12 -10.24
N PRO A 454 -28.45 9.38 -10.12
CA PRO A 454 -28.98 10.75 -10.24
C PRO A 454 -28.53 11.65 -9.09
N THR A 455 -28.07 12.86 -9.40
CA THR A 455 -27.56 13.80 -8.39
C THR A 455 -28.62 14.29 -7.38
N ASP A 456 -29.90 14.20 -7.71
CA ASP A 456 -31.03 14.53 -6.84
C ASP A 456 -31.53 13.36 -5.99
N LEU A 457 -31.01 12.15 -6.21
CA LEU A 457 -31.32 10.93 -5.44
C LEU A 457 -30.07 10.30 -4.77
N THR A 458 -28.92 10.93 -4.95
CA THR A 458 -27.62 10.49 -4.41
C THR A 458 -27.09 11.61 -3.52
N GLU A 459 -26.68 11.28 -2.31
CA GLU A 459 -26.28 12.28 -1.31
C GLU A 459 -25.07 13.11 -1.75
N ALA A 460 -24.05 12.43 -2.30
CA ALA A 460 -22.83 13.05 -2.82
C ALA A 460 -22.23 12.20 -3.96
N GLU A 461 -21.29 12.78 -4.72
CA GLU A 461 -20.36 12.07 -5.62
C GLU A 461 -21.06 11.29 -6.75
N SER A 462 -22.18 11.77 -7.24
CA SER A 462 -23.03 11.06 -8.21
C SER A 462 -22.32 10.70 -9.52
N VAL A 463 -21.44 11.61 -10.02
CA VAL A 463 -20.67 11.38 -11.25
C VAL A 463 -19.54 10.39 -11.02
N SER A 464 -18.75 10.60 -9.97
CA SER A 464 -17.66 9.68 -9.62
C SER A 464 -18.17 8.27 -9.35
N SER A 465 -19.22 8.13 -8.51
CA SER A 465 -19.84 6.84 -8.22
C SER A 465 -20.32 6.11 -9.49
N THR A 466 -20.85 6.87 -10.48
CA THR A 466 -21.26 6.28 -11.75
C THR A 466 -20.06 5.80 -12.56
N LEU A 467 -19.05 6.65 -12.76
CA LEU A 467 -17.90 6.34 -13.62
C LEU A 467 -17.04 5.22 -13.06
N GLU A 468 -16.80 5.23 -11.76
CA GLU A 468 -16.04 4.16 -11.08
C GLU A 468 -16.82 2.82 -11.14
N SER A 469 -18.14 2.83 -10.88
CA SER A 469 -18.98 1.63 -11.00
C SER A 469 -19.04 1.08 -12.42
N VAL A 470 -19.00 1.93 -13.43
CA VAL A 470 -18.94 1.54 -14.85
C VAL A 470 -17.66 0.76 -15.15
N TYR A 471 -16.54 1.13 -14.56
CA TYR A 471 -15.29 0.39 -14.69
C TYR A 471 -15.36 -0.98 -14.00
N ASP A 472 -15.94 -1.06 -12.81
CA ASP A 472 -16.15 -2.33 -12.11
C ASP A 472 -17.12 -3.24 -12.89
N ASP A 473 -18.15 -2.69 -13.53
CA ASP A 473 -19.03 -3.45 -14.42
C ASP A 473 -18.28 -4.02 -15.64
N TYR A 474 -17.35 -3.25 -16.23
CA TYR A 474 -16.47 -3.76 -17.29
C TYR A 474 -15.60 -4.92 -16.78
N ALA A 475 -15.03 -4.80 -15.59
CA ALA A 475 -14.22 -5.84 -14.97
C ALA A 475 -15.03 -7.12 -14.72
N ALA A 476 -16.25 -6.99 -14.20
CA ALA A 476 -17.19 -8.09 -14.00
C ALA A 476 -17.57 -8.76 -15.34
N ALA A 477 -17.81 -7.96 -16.40
CA ALA A 477 -18.11 -8.47 -17.73
C ALA A 477 -16.96 -9.26 -18.34
N ASP A 478 -15.72 -8.77 -18.21
CA ASP A 478 -14.52 -9.46 -18.72
C ASP A 478 -14.30 -10.79 -18.01
N MET A 479 -14.39 -10.83 -16.66
CA MET A 479 -14.27 -12.06 -15.91
C MET A 479 -15.38 -13.06 -16.28
N ALA A 480 -16.63 -12.61 -16.34
CA ALA A 480 -17.77 -13.46 -16.77
C ALA A 480 -17.54 -14.06 -18.16
N LYS A 481 -17.08 -13.25 -19.11
CA LYS A 481 -16.76 -13.69 -20.47
C LYS A 481 -15.68 -14.76 -20.48
N ARG A 482 -14.59 -14.56 -19.73
CA ARG A 482 -13.49 -15.53 -19.62
C ARG A 482 -13.93 -16.83 -18.94
N MET A 483 -14.91 -16.78 -18.03
CA MET A 483 -15.52 -17.95 -17.38
C MET A 483 -16.60 -18.62 -18.23
N GLY A 484 -16.97 -18.08 -19.40
CA GLY A 484 -18.05 -18.61 -20.26
C GLY A 484 -19.47 -18.32 -19.75
N LYS A 485 -19.62 -17.36 -18.81
CA LYS A 485 -20.92 -16.94 -18.23
C LYS A 485 -21.57 -15.88 -19.14
N THR A 486 -22.13 -16.32 -20.26
CA THR A 486 -22.57 -15.44 -21.37
C THR A 486 -23.62 -14.42 -20.94
N GLU A 487 -24.58 -14.81 -20.10
CA GLU A 487 -25.67 -13.92 -19.65
C GLU A 487 -25.15 -12.82 -18.73
N ASP A 488 -24.31 -13.19 -17.75
CA ASP A 488 -23.68 -12.23 -16.85
C ASP A 488 -22.73 -11.28 -17.61
N ALA A 489 -21.96 -11.83 -18.56
CA ALA A 489 -21.09 -11.01 -19.41
C ALA A 489 -21.87 -9.95 -20.21
N ALA A 490 -23.01 -10.34 -20.82
CA ALA A 490 -23.86 -9.41 -21.53
C ALA A 490 -24.56 -8.38 -20.61
N TYR A 491 -24.93 -8.81 -19.40
CA TYR A 491 -25.56 -7.95 -18.41
C TYR A 491 -24.61 -6.83 -17.97
N PHE A 492 -23.41 -7.18 -17.54
CA PHE A 492 -22.41 -6.21 -17.07
C PHE A 492 -21.82 -5.37 -18.21
N ALA A 493 -21.60 -5.94 -19.40
CA ALA A 493 -21.13 -5.18 -20.57
C ALA A 493 -22.08 -4.04 -20.96
N ARG A 494 -23.41 -4.24 -20.84
CA ARG A 494 -24.39 -3.17 -21.07
C ARG A 494 -24.25 -2.06 -20.04
N ARG A 495 -23.98 -2.37 -18.78
CA ARG A 495 -23.79 -1.40 -17.71
C ARG A 495 -22.48 -0.65 -17.88
N ALA A 496 -21.43 -1.30 -18.38
CA ALA A 496 -20.16 -0.67 -18.70
C ALA A 496 -20.27 0.47 -19.74
N ASP A 497 -21.37 0.54 -20.47
CA ASP A 497 -21.70 1.65 -21.40
C ASP A 497 -22.40 2.84 -20.74
N PHE A 498 -22.75 2.79 -19.46
CA PHE A 498 -23.56 3.81 -18.80
C PHE A 498 -22.85 5.16 -18.64
N TYR A 499 -21.51 5.21 -18.73
CA TYR A 499 -20.77 6.48 -18.75
C TYR A 499 -21.26 7.44 -19.84
N LYS A 500 -21.79 6.91 -20.98
CA LYS A 500 -22.33 7.68 -22.11
C LYS A 500 -23.50 8.57 -21.69
N ASN A 501 -24.25 8.19 -20.65
CA ASN A 501 -25.40 8.93 -20.14
C ASN A 501 -25.02 10.21 -19.39
N LEU A 502 -23.79 10.32 -18.92
CA LEU A 502 -23.29 11.49 -18.18
C LEU A 502 -22.49 12.47 -19.05
N PHE A 503 -22.20 12.11 -20.30
CA PHE A 503 -21.47 13.02 -21.19
C PHE A 503 -22.39 14.10 -21.76
N ASP A 504 -22.14 15.36 -21.37
CA ASP A 504 -22.81 16.54 -21.95
C ASP A 504 -22.00 17.10 -23.10
N SER A 505 -22.43 16.83 -24.33
CA SER A 505 -21.75 17.30 -25.55
C SER A 505 -21.68 18.82 -25.67
N SER A 506 -22.57 19.57 -25.01
CA SER A 506 -22.57 21.05 -25.03
C SER A 506 -21.44 21.66 -24.20
N THR A 507 -21.02 20.96 -23.12
CA THR A 507 -19.94 21.38 -22.22
C THR A 507 -18.67 20.55 -22.40
N GLN A 508 -18.80 19.38 -23.02
CA GLN A 508 -17.74 18.37 -23.16
C GLN A 508 -17.18 17.91 -21.80
N PHE A 509 -18.08 17.62 -20.84
CA PHE A 509 -17.77 17.06 -19.53
C PHE A 509 -18.69 15.90 -19.19
N MET A 510 -18.20 14.99 -18.35
CA MET A 510 -19.05 14.12 -17.54
C MET A 510 -19.72 15.00 -16.50
N ARG A 511 -21.04 15.24 -16.64
CA ARG A 511 -21.81 16.21 -15.89
C ARG A 511 -22.86 15.57 -15.01
N PRO A 512 -23.13 16.09 -13.81
CA PRO A 512 -24.19 15.57 -12.95
C PRO A 512 -25.57 15.74 -13.58
N LYS A 513 -26.37 14.68 -13.52
CA LYS A 513 -27.69 14.58 -14.16
C LYS A 513 -28.74 14.15 -13.15
N LYS A 514 -29.91 14.76 -13.21
CA LYS A 514 -31.04 14.47 -12.32
C LYS A 514 -31.87 13.29 -12.80
N SER A 515 -32.71 12.77 -11.91
CA SER A 515 -33.63 11.65 -12.19
C SER A 515 -34.69 11.95 -13.29
N ASP A 516 -34.96 13.20 -13.54
CA ASP A 516 -35.84 13.64 -14.67
C ASP A 516 -35.11 13.75 -16.02
N GLY A 517 -33.80 13.43 -16.04
CA GLY A 517 -32.96 13.48 -17.23
C GLY A 517 -32.35 14.84 -17.54
N THR A 518 -32.64 15.89 -16.73
CA THR A 518 -32.07 17.23 -16.91
C THR A 518 -30.67 17.30 -16.26
N TRP A 519 -29.79 18.15 -16.82
CA TRP A 519 -28.50 18.44 -16.24
C TRP A 519 -28.62 19.29 -14.97
N LYS A 520 -27.80 19.02 -13.96
CA LYS A 520 -27.69 19.88 -12.78
C LYS A 520 -27.25 21.29 -13.19
N SER A 521 -27.89 22.32 -12.65
CA SER A 521 -27.58 23.71 -12.91
C SER A 521 -27.73 24.53 -11.62
N PRO A 522 -26.83 25.49 -11.34
CA PRO A 522 -25.65 25.85 -12.15
C PRO A 522 -24.60 24.76 -12.18
N PHE A 523 -23.72 24.78 -13.20
CA PHE A 523 -22.60 23.83 -13.34
C PHE A 523 -21.28 24.59 -13.46
N ASN A 524 -20.38 24.34 -12.52
CA ASN A 524 -19.01 24.84 -12.54
C ASN A 524 -18.04 23.65 -12.65
N PRO A 525 -17.40 23.44 -13.82
CA PRO A 525 -16.53 22.28 -14.02
C PRO A 525 -15.24 22.27 -13.18
N SER A 526 -14.87 23.42 -12.60
CA SER A 526 -13.68 23.56 -11.74
C SER A 526 -14.01 23.46 -10.25
N GLN A 527 -15.28 23.28 -9.90
CA GLN A 527 -15.66 23.12 -8.49
C GLN A 527 -15.24 21.75 -7.98
N ILE A 528 -14.34 21.74 -6.99
CA ILE A 528 -13.88 20.51 -6.34
C ILE A 528 -14.93 20.05 -5.34
N GLY A 529 -15.31 18.78 -5.43
CA GLY A 529 -16.06 18.04 -4.43
C GLY A 529 -15.10 17.25 -3.52
N HIS A 530 -15.52 17.06 -2.28
CA HIS A 530 -14.88 16.15 -1.35
C HIS A 530 -15.96 15.24 -0.75
N ALA A 531 -15.58 14.03 -0.33
CA ALA A 531 -16.49 13.04 0.28
C ALA A 531 -17.33 13.62 1.44
N GLU A 532 -16.77 14.57 2.19
CA GLU A 532 -17.42 15.24 3.32
C GLU A 532 -18.11 16.56 2.95
N SER A 533 -17.94 17.07 1.71
CA SER A 533 -18.59 18.32 1.30
C SER A 533 -19.98 18.03 0.76
N VAL A 534 -21.00 18.42 1.52
CA VAL A 534 -22.40 18.28 1.13
C VAL A 534 -22.64 18.90 -0.27
N GLY A 535 -23.02 18.03 -1.24
CA GLY A 535 -23.44 18.43 -2.58
C GLY A 535 -22.36 18.39 -3.67
N GLY A 536 -21.14 17.91 -3.42
CA GLY A 536 -20.15 17.62 -4.45
C GLY A 536 -20.55 16.38 -5.27
N ASP A 537 -20.38 16.46 -6.60
CA ASP A 537 -20.71 15.34 -7.51
C ASP A 537 -19.47 14.55 -7.95
N TYR A 538 -18.29 14.97 -7.49
CA TYR A 538 -16.99 14.36 -7.81
C TYR A 538 -16.21 14.08 -6.53
N THR A 539 -15.64 12.91 -6.44
CA THR A 539 -14.81 12.48 -5.30
C THR A 539 -13.44 13.14 -5.41
N GLU A 540 -13.05 13.92 -4.40
CA GLU A 540 -11.72 14.54 -4.30
C GLU A 540 -11.24 15.17 -5.61
N GLY A 541 -12.16 15.77 -6.37
CA GLY A 541 -11.86 16.26 -7.70
C GLY A 541 -12.99 17.10 -8.29
N ASN A 542 -12.88 17.34 -9.58
CA ASN A 542 -13.85 18.12 -10.33
C ASN A 542 -14.13 17.49 -11.71
N ALA A 543 -14.96 18.15 -12.52
CA ALA A 543 -15.31 17.65 -13.85
C ALA A 543 -14.11 17.56 -14.80
N TRP A 544 -13.09 18.44 -14.65
CA TRP A 544 -11.87 18.37 -15.44
C TRP A 544 -11.10 17.08 -15.20
N GLN A 545 -11.03 16.61 -13.95
CA GLN A 545 -10.28 15.42 -13.57
C GLN A 545 -11.07 14.15 -13.89
N TYR A 546 -12.38 14.10 -13.60
CA TYR A 546 -13.19 12.90 -13.76
C TYR A 546 -13.71 12.62 -15.19
N THR A 547 -13.72 13.61 -16.10
CA THR A 547 -14.20 13.38 -17.48
C THR A 547 -13.44 12.28 -18.22
N TRP A 548 -12.23 11.98 -17.81
CA TRP A 548 -11.34 11.00 -18.43
C TRP A 548 -11.47 9.59 -17.83
N HIS A 549 -12.31 9.40 -16.81
CA HIS A 549 -12.45 8.12 -16.11
C HIS A 549 -13.30 7.11 -16.92
N VAL A 550 -12.80 6.76 -18.10
CA VAL A 550 -13.35 5.76 -19.04
C VAL A 550 -12.20 4.95 -19.62
N GLN A 551 -11.30 4.49 -18.76
CA GLN A 551 -10.08 3.77 -19.16
C GLN A 551 -10.35 2.43 -19.85
N HIS A 552 -11.53 1.86 -19.71
CA HIS A 552 -11.94 0.62 -20.35
C HIS A 552 -12.43 0.80 -21.80
N ASP A 553 -12.83 2.01 -22.20
CA ASP A 553 -13.35 2.32 -23.53
C ASP A 553 -12.89 3.70 -24.01
N VAL A 554 -11.56 3.89 -24.12
CA VAL A 554 -10.99 5.16 -24.60
C VAL A 554 -11.47 5.50 -26.04
N PRO A 555 -11.59 4.55 -26.99
CA PRO A 555 -12.20 4.83 -28.29
C PRO A 555 -13.64 5.34 -28.20
N GLY A 556 -14.47 4.77 -27.32
CA GLY A 556 -15.83 5.22 -27.08
C GLY A 556 -15.86 6.65 -26.50
N LEU A 557 -14.96 6.96 -25.58
CA LEU A 557 -14.81 8.32 -25.05
C LEU A 557 -14.41 9.32 -26.15
N ILE A 558 -13.41 9.00 -26.97
CA ILE A 558 -13.01 9.83 -28.13
C ILE A 558 -14.19 10.09 -29.07
N ALA A 559 -15.01 9.07 -29.32
CA ALA A 559 -16.20 9.22 -30.17
C ALA A 559 -17.25 10.19 -29.58
N LEU A 560 -17.41 10.23 -28.23
CA LEU A 560 -18.30 11.17 -27.57
C LEU A 560 -17.86 12.64 -27.75
N PHE A 561 -16.54 12.89 -27.82
CA PHE A 561 -16.01 14.22 -28.14
C PHE A 561 -16.19 14.62 -29.62
N GLY A 562 -16.57 13.69 -30.49
CA GLY A 562 -16.69 13.89 -31.93
C GLY A 562 -15.42 13.58 -32.71
N GLY A 563 -14.46 12.87 -32.13
CA GLY A 563 -13.24 12.40 -32.72
C GLY A 563 -11.97 12.80 -31.97
N GLU A 564 -10.81 12.42 -32.50
CA GLU A 564 -9.49 12.61 -31.85
C GLU A 564 -9.15 14.08 -31.63
N GLU A 565 -9.36 14.95 -32.60
CA GLU A 565 -8.98 16.36 -32.51
C GLU A 565 -9.73 17.13 -31.40
N PRO A 566 -11.07 17.07 -31.29
CA PRO A 566 -11.78 17.69 -30.18
C PRO A 566 -11.41 17.09 -28.82
N PHE A 567 -11.18 15.78 -28.74
CA PHE A 567 -10.72 15.08 -27.54
C PHE A 567 -9.36 15.61 -27.10
N LEU A 568 -8.36 15.66 -27.99
CA LEU A 568 -7.02 16.14 -27.69
C LEU A 568 -7.02 17.63 -27.30
N ASN A 569 -7.80 18.47 -27.97
CA ASN A 569 -7.92 19.89 -27.62
C ASN A 569 -8.48 20.09 -26.19
N LYS A 570 -9.46 19.25 -25.80
CA LYS A 570 -9.99 19.29 -24.43
C LYS A 570 -8.97 18.78 -23.43
N LEU A 571 -8.25 17.72 -23.77
CA LEU A 571 -7.19 17.15 -22.94
C LEU A 571 -6.01 18.13 -22.76
N ASP A 572 -5.62 18.87 -23.83
CA ASP A 572 -4.63 19.96 -23.73
C ASP A 572 -5.10 21.07 -22.77
N SER A 573 -6.41 21.35 -22.75
CA SER A 573 -6.98 22.32 -21.81
C SER A 573 -6.84 21.89 -20.36
N LEU A 574 -6.94 20.60 -20.05
CA LEU A 574 -6.72 20.06 -18.70
C LEU A 574 -5.33 20.45 -18.16
N PHE A 575 -4.29 20.32 -18.98
CA PHE A 575 -2.92 20.58 -18.56
C PHE A 575 -2.48 22.05 -18.63
N THR A 576 -3.32 22.94 -19.19
CA THR A 576 -2.99 24.36 -19.40
C THR A 576 -3.81 25.32 -18.56
N LEU A 577 -5.04 24.93 -18.18
CA LEU A 577 -5.93 25.76 -17.35
C LEU A 577 -5.53 25.67 -15.89
N LYS A 578 -5.21 26.80 -15.27
CA LYS A 578 -4.82 26.85 -13.85
C LYS A 578 -5.99 26.46 -12.95
N LEU A 579 -5.67 25.66 -11.93
CA LEU A 579 -6.52 25.38 -10.80
C LEU A 579 -5.90 26.00 -9.55
N GLU A 580 -6.69 26.77 -8.81
CA GLU A 580 -6.34 27.22 -7.46
C GLU A 580 -7.22 26.45 -6.48
N THR A 581 -6.62 25.68 -5.59
CA THR A 581 -7.32 24.89 -4.60
C THR A 581 -6.53 24.82 -3.29
N THR A 582 -7.24 24.68 -2.18
CA THR A 582 -6.70 24.39 -0.86
C THR A 582 -7.10 22.99 -0.37
N GLN A 583 -7.69 22.17 -1.24
CA GLN A 583 -8.04 20.79 -0.90
C GLN A 583 -6.79 19.97 -0.74
N ALA A 584 -6.70 19.26 0.38
CA ALA A 584 -5.50 18.52 0.80
C ALA A 584 -5.13 17.40 -0.19
N ASP A 585 -6.14 16.73 -0.75
CA ASP A 585 -5.94 15.59 -1.64
C ASP A 585 -5.68 16.00 -3.10
N VAL A 586 -5.99 17.25 -3.50
CA VAL A 586 -5.81 17.76 -4.87
C VAL A 586 -4.48 18.51 -4.98
N THR A 587 -3.39 17.76 -5.10
CA THR A 587 -2.00 18.25 -5.08
C THR A 587 -1.24 17.87 -6.36
N GLY A 588 0.01 18.31 -6.49
CA GLY A 588 0.84 17.99 -7.66
C GLY A 588 0.28 18.50 -8.99
N LEU A 589 -0.19 19.76 -9.00
CA LEU A 589 -0.95 20.33 -10.11
C LEU A 589 -0.09 20.66 -11.34
N ILE A 590 -0.54 20.18 -12.52
CA ILE A 590 -0.15 20.65 -13.84
C ILE A 590 -1.42 21.07 -14.56
N GLY A 591 -1.76 22.37 -14.52
CA GLY A 591 -3.06 22.85 -14.92
C GLY A 591 -4.17 22.39 -13.98
N GLN A 592 -5.15 21.67 -14.52
CA GLN A 592 -6.22 20.99 -13.76
C GLN A 592 -5.87 19.53 -13.42
N TYR A 593 -4.82 18.97 -14.03
CA TYR A 593 -4.30 17.64 -13.70
C TYR A 593 -3.70 17.67 -12.31
N ALA A 594 -4.07 16.72 -11.45
CA ALA A 594 -3.61 16.60 -10.08
C ALA A 594 -2.88 15.25 -9.92
N HIS A 595 -1.53 15.28 -9.96
CA HIS A 595 -0.76 14.03 -9.87
C HIS A 595 -0.86 13.38 -8.48
N GLY A 596 -1.03 14.19 -7.46
CA GLY A 596 -1.17 13.72 -6.07
C GLY A 596 -2.53 13.09 -5.77
N ASN A 597 -3.40 12.85 -6.77
CA ASN A 597 -4.65 12.13 -6.59
C ASN A 597 -4.96 11.17 -7.75
N GLU A 598 -5.48 10.01 -7.46
CA GLU A 598 -5.59 8.82 -8.30
C GLU A 598 -6.43 8.98 -9.56
N PRO A 599 -7.53 9.75 -9.61
CA PRO A 599 -8.30 9.94 -10.85
C PRO A 599 -7.47 10.45 -12.01
N SER A 600 -6.33 11.11 -11.73
CA SER A 600 -5.42 11.67 -12.74
C SER A 600 -4.39 10.66 -13.28
N HIS A 601 -4.10 9.57 -12.58
CA HIS A 601 -2.92 8.72 -12.82
C HIS A 601 -2.84 8.11 -14.23
N HIS A 602 -3.95 7.79 -14.88
CA HIS A 602 -3.98 7.24 -16.24
C HIS A 602 -4.04 8.31 -17.34
N VAL A 603 -4.33 9.56 -16.98
CA VAL A 603 -4.76 10.60 -17.95
C VAL A 603 -3.65 11.00 -18.89
N THR A 604 -2.38 11.06 -18.44
CA THR A 604 -1.23 11.36 -19.31
C THR A 604 -1.05 10.36 -20.44
N TYR A 605 -1.45 9.10 -20.25
CA TYR A 605 -1.34 8.01 -21.22
C TYR A 605 -2.45 8.03 -22.28
N LEU A 606 -3.51 8.82 -22.08
CA LEU A 606 -4.60 8.97 -23.05
C LEU A 606 -4.12 9.61 -24.36
N TYR A 607 -3.07 10.45 -24.31
CA TYR A 607 -2.48 10.98 -25.54
C TYR A 607 -1.87 9.87 -26.42
N ALA A 608 -1.18 8.90 -25.81
CA ALA A 608 -0.63 7.77 -26.57
C ALA A 608 -1.72 6.90 -27.20
N LEU A 609 -2.86 6.73 -26.50
CA LEU A 609 -4.03 6.03 -27.02
C LEU A 609 -4.79 6.82 -28.10
N ALA A 610 -4.69 8.16 -28.09
CA ALA A 610 -5.28 9.05 -29.09
C ALA A 610 -4.30 9.46 -30.21
N GLY A 611 -3.20 8.71 -30.40
CA GLY A 611 -2.27 8.91 -31.52
C GLY A 611 -1.25 10.03 -31.33
N ARG A 612 -1.07 10.57 -30.10
CA ARG A 612 -0.09 11.62 -29.76
C ARG A 612 0.89 11.16 -28.65
N PRO A 613 1.64 10.05 -28.85
CA PRO A 613 2.52 9.50 -27.81
C PRO A 613 3.61 10.47 -27.34
N GLU A 614 4.07 11.38 -28.19
CA GLU A 614 5.07 12.39 -27.83
C GLU A 614 4.59 13.28 -26.66
N ARG A 615 3.27 13.56 -26.59
CA ARG A 615 2.74 14.38 -25.49
C ARG A 615 2.69 13.61 -24.18
N THR A 616 2.36 12.31 -24.21
CA THR A 616 2.52 11.41 -23.06
C THR A 616 3.96 11.45 -22.53
N GLN A 617 4.94 11.31 -23.42
CA GLN A 617 6.37 11.27 -23.08
C GLN A 617 6.87 12.58 -22.45
N GLU A 618 6.40 13.73 -22.95
CA GLU A 618 6.68 15.05 -22.35
C GLU A 618 6.13 15.18 -20.94
N LEU A 619 4.86 14.82 -20.76
CA LEU A 619 4.18 14.97 -19.46
C LEU A 619 4.75 14.03 -18.40
N ILE A 620 5.12 12.80 -18.78
CA ILE A 620 5.79 11.87 -17.85
C ILE A 620 7.10 12.47 -17.38
N ARG A 621 7.93 13.02 -18.30
CA ARG A 621 9.18 13.69 -17.94
C ARG A 621 8.93 14.87 -17.00
N GLU A 622 7.95 15.72 -17.29
CA GLU A 622 7.59 16.86 -16.43
C GLU A 622 7.18 16.41 -15.02
N ILE A 623 6.41 15.33 -14.93
CA ILE A 623 6.00 14.74 -13.63
C ILE A 623 7.21 14.23 -12.85
N PHE A 624 8.13 13.50 -13.50
CA PHE A 624 9.35 13.02 -12.85
C PHE A 624 10.22 14.16 -12.34
N ASP A 625 10.37 15.22 -13.13
CA ASP A 625 11.22 16.37 -12.79
C ASP A 625 10.61 17.27 -11.70
N THR A 626 9.28 17.27 -11.52
CA THR A 626 8.59 18.24 -10.65
C THR A 626 7.84 17.64 -9.46
N GLN A 627 7.46 16.34 -9.52
CA GLN A 627 6.57 15.74 -8.52
C GLN A 627 7.25 14.69 -7.64
N TYR A 628 8.45 14.23 -8.02
CA TYR A 628 9.23 13.24 -7.27
C TYR A 628 10.64 13.77 -6.98
N SER A 629 11.16 13.45 -5.80
CA SER A 629 12.57 13.76 -5.46
C SER A 629 13.07 12.85 -4.32
N PRO A 630 14.40 12.62 -4.20
CA PRO A 630 14.97 11.84 -3.10
C PRO A 630 15.09 12.70 -1.83
N LYS A 631 13.97 13.25 -1.35
CA LYS A 631 13.88 14.12 -0.18
C LYS A 631 12.67 13.74 0.67
N PRO A 632 12.63 14.13 1.95
CA PRO A 632 11.48 13.85 2.81
C PRO A 632 10.13 14.35 2.25
N ASN A 633 10.12 15.46 1.50
CA ASN A 633 8.93 15.96 0.78
C ASN A 633 8.92 15.54 -0.70
N GLY A 634 9.50 14.39 -1.02
CA GLY A 634 9.70 13.91 -2.39
C GLY A 634 8.47 13.28 -3.04
N LEU A 635 7.32 13.26 -2.38
CA LEU A 635 6.03 12.88 -2.93
C LEU A 635 5.09 14.08 -2.90
N CYS A 636 4.43 14.38 -4.00
CA CYS A 636 3.56 15.56 -4.13
C CYS A 636 2.18 15.38 -3.49
N GLY A 637 1.78 14.17 -3.16
CA GLY A 637 0.51 13.77 -2.54
C GLY A 637 0.67 12.50 -1.73
N ASN A 638 -0.45 11.98 -1.23
CA ASN A 638 -0.50 10.72 -0.52
C ASN A 638 0.10 9.58 -1.35
N ASP A 639 0.92 8.73 -0.73
CA ASP A 639 1.45 7.54 -1.42
C ASP A 639 0.36 6.47 -1.63
N ASP A 640 -0.68 6.52 -0.83
CA ASP A 640 -1.87 5.67 -0.83
C ASP A 640 -1.55 4.18 -0.96
N CYS A 641 -0.93 3.67 0.12
CA CYS A 641 -0.54 2.26 0.23
C CYS A 641 0.32 1.78 -0.95
N GLY A 642 1.20 2.65 -1.46
CA GLY A 642 2.10 2.33 -2.56
C GLY A 642 1.58 2.61 -3.96
N GLN A 643 0.40 3.23 -4.12
CA GLN A 643 -0.15 3.51 -5.45
C GLN A 643 0.66 4.57 -6.21
N MET A 644 1.01 5.69 -5.58
CA MET A 644 1.86 6.71 -6.22
C MET A 644 3.25 6.17 -6.53
N SER A 645 3.80 5.35 -5.64
CA SER A 645 5.06 4.64 -5.82
C SER A 645 5.01 3.64 -6.99
N ALA A 646 3.92 2.88 -7.14
CA ALA A 646 3.73 1.96 -8.26
C ALA A 646 3.57 2.71 -9.59
N TRP A 647 2.89 3.87 -9.59
CA TRP A 647 2.84 4.76 -10.76
C TRP A 647 4.23 5.17 -11.21
N TYR A 648 5.08 5.61 -10.26
CA TYR A 648 6.47 5.98 -10.53
C TYR A 648 7.24 4.83 -11.19
N MET A 649 7.18 3.63 -10.60
CA MET A 649 7.93 2.47 -11.10
C MET A 649 7.49 2.06 -12.51
N PHE A 650 6.19 1.97 -12.79
CA PHE A 650 5.71 1.65 -14.13
C PHE A 650 6.11 2.70 -15.15
N SER A 651 5.94 3.98 -14.81
CA SER A 651 6.29 5.09 -15.70
C SER A 651 7.80 5.20 -15.92
N ALA A 652 8.63 4.88 -14.90
CA ALA A 652 10.07 4.78 -15.03
C ALA A 652 10.49 3.71 -16.04
N MET A 653 9.81 2.56 -16.04
CA MET A 653 10.03 1.46 -16.98
C MET A 653 9.49 1.77 -18.40
N GLY A 654 8.72 2.85 -18.57
CA GLY A 654 8.24 3.33 -19.87
C GLY A 654 6.86 2.83 -20.29
N PHE A 655 6.03 2.32 -19.38
CA PHE A 655 4.66 1.89 -19.66
C PHE A 655 3.77 1.98 -18.41
N TYR A 656 2.44 1.94 -18.59
CA TYR A 656 1.47 2.06 -17.51
C TYR A 656 0.19 1.25 -17.76
N PRO A 657 -0.39 0.58 -16.75
CA PRO A 657 -1.63 -0.19 -16.88
C PRO A 657 -2.86 0.73 -16.87
N VAL A 658 -3.16 1.41 -17.98
CA VAL A 658 -4.35 2.29 -18.10
C VAL A 658 -5.64 1.55 -17.76
N ASN A 659 -5.78 0.32 -18.23
CA ASN A 659 -6.86 -0.60 -17.92
C ASN A 659 -6.27 -1.90 -17.36
N PRO A 660 -6.12 -2.01 -16.03
CA PRO A 660 -5.50 -3.18 -15.40
C PRO A 660 -6.07 -4.53 -15.81
N VAL A 661 -7.41 -4.63 -15.91
CA VAL A 661 -8.11 -5.89 -16.25
C VAL A 661 -7.79 -6.37 -17.66
N SER A 662 -7.44 -5.48 -18.59
CA SER A 662 -7.04 -5.85 -19.95
C SER A 662 -5.74 -6.66 -19.99
N GLY A 663 -4.88 -6.49 -18.98
CA GLY A 663 -3.52 -7.01 -18.96
C GLY A 663 -2.58 -6.33 -19.95
N GLU A 664 -2.91 -5.12 -20.41
CA GLU A 664 -2.14 -4.30 -21.32
C GLU A 664 -1.49 -3.12 -20.59
N TYR A 665 -0.24 -2.84 -20.91
CA TYR A 665 0.54 -1.71 -20.40
C TYR A 665 0.84 -0.76 -21.54
N VAL A 666 0.21 0.41 -21.53
CA VAL A 666 0.33 1.43 -22.57
C VAL A 666 1.72 2.08 -22.53
N PHE A 667 2.40 2.20 -23.67
CA PHE A 667 3.72 2.78 -23.72
C PHE A 667 3.72 4.29 -23.47
N GLY A 668 4.68 4.71 -22.64
CA GLY A 668 5.16 6.06 -22.48
C GLY A 668 6.60 6.19 -22.99
N ALA A 669 7.52 6.68 -22.13
CA ALA A 669 8.95 6.66 -22.36
C ALA A 669 9.70 6.28 -21.09
N PRO A 670 10.68 5.36 -21.15
CA PRO A 670 11.51 5.05 -20.00
C PRO A 670 12.22 6.29 -19.46
N GLN A 671 12.39 6.37 -18.15
CA GLN A 671 13.07 7.49 -17.49
C GLN A 671 14.48 7.13 -17.05
N LEU A 672 14.83 5.84 -17.06
CA LEU A 672 16.14 5.30 -16.67
C LEU A 672 16.68 4.40 -17.80
N PRO A 673 18.01 4.21 -17.88
CA PRO A 673 18.66 3.55 -19.03
C PRO A 673 18.31 2.07 -19.20
N GLU A 674 18.25 1.31 -18.10
CA GLU A 674 18.02 -0.14 -18.17
C GLU A 674 17.34 -0.65 -16.89
N PHE A 675 16.43 -1.63 -17.08
CA PHE A 675 15.81 -2.42 -16.04
C PHE A 675 15.94 -3.90 -16.39
N VAL A 676 16.26 -4.73 -15.38
CA VAL A 676 16.19 -6.18 -15.51
C VAL A 676 15.20 -6.70 -14.45
N LEU A 677 14.07 -7.21 -14.91
CA LEU A 677 13.05 -7.81 -14.07
C LEU A 677 13.34 -9.32 -13.94
N HIS A 678 13.58 -9.78 -12.72
CA HIS A 678 13.72 -11.21 -12.38
C HIS A 678 12.34 -11.78 -12.07
N LEU A 679 11.81 -12.57 -12.99
CA LEU A 679 10.46 -13.13 -12.90
C LEU A 679 10.44 -14.39 -12.02
N ALA A 680 9.27 -14.70 -11.45
CA ALA A 680 9.10 -15.78 -10.49
C ALA A 680 9.51 -17.18 -11.01
N ASP A 681 9.46 -17.40 -12.33
CA ASP A 681 9.85 -18.66 -12.96
C ASP A 681 11.36 -18.74 -13.33
N GLY A 682 12.15 -17.76 -12.86
CA GLY A 682 13.59 -17.67 -13.11
C GLY A 682 13.97 -17.08 -14.47
N LYS A 683 13.02 -16.61 -15.24
CA LYS A 683 13.27 -15.82 -16.45
C LYS A 683 13.58 -14.38 -16.12
N THR A 684 14.11 -13.64 -17.11
CA THR A 684 14.32 -12.20 -17.02
C THR A 684 13.57 -11.50 -18.14
N PHE A 685 13.07 -10.31 -17.82
CA PHE A 685 12.58 -9.36 -18.81
C PHE A 685 13.40 -8.09 -18.69
N THR A 686 14.14 -7.76 -19.76
CA THR A 686 15.03 -6.59 -19.79
C THR A 686 14.38 -5.46 -20.57
N ILE A 687 14.43 -4.25 -20.04
CA ILE A 687 13.96 -3.02 -20.68
C ILE A 687 15.17 -2.12 -20.87
N LYS A 688 15.41 -1.66 -22.10
CA LYS A 688 16.54 -0.77 -22.45
C LYS A 688 16.04 0.50 -23.10
N ALA A 689 16.59 1.63 -22.68
CA ALA A 689 16.36 2.95 -23.30
C ALA A 689 17.63 3.42 -24.00
N GLU A 690 17.87 2.91 -25.20
CA GLU A 690 19.08 3.22 -25.96
C GLU A 690 19.10 4.68 -26.40
N GLY A 691 20.14 5.41 -26.02
CA GLY A 691 20.29 6.82 -26.31
C GLY A 691 19.51 7.78 -25.44
N LEU A 692 18.94 7.30 -24.32
CA LEU A 692 18.25 8.14 -23.36
C LEU A 692 19.17 9.26 -22.82
N SER A 693 18.66 10.48 -22.81
CA SER A 693 19.33 11.66 -22.24
C SER A 693 18.29 12.74 -21.94
N GLU A 694 18.71 13.85 -21.36
CA GLU A 694 17.84 15.01 -21.14
C GLU A 694 17.20 15.50 -22.46
N ALA A 695 17.96 15.54 -23.57
CA ALA A 695 17.46 15.93 -24.87
C ALA A 695 16.65 14.82 -25.55
N ASN A 696 17.13 13.56 -25.46
CA ASN A 696 16.50 12.40 -26.09
C ASN A 696 15.43 11.79 -25.21
N LYS A 697 14.30 12.44 -25.11
CA LYS A 697 13.16 12.02 -24.25
C LYS A 697 12.00 11.37 -25.03
N TYR A 698 12.07 11.38 -26.36
CA TYR A 698 11.04 10.79 -27.22
C TYR A 698 11.43 9.39 -27.67
N VAL A 699 10.44 8.57 -27.95
CA VAL A 699 10.62 7.21 -28.47
C VAL A 699 10.52 7.22 -29.98
N LYS A 700 11.63 6.89 -30.68
CA LYS A 700 11.67 6.76 -32.12
C LYS A 700 11.08 5.43 -32.59
N SER A 701 11.40 4.36 -31.93
CA SER A 701 10.95 3.00 -32.26
C SER A 701 11.09 2.07 -31.07
N ILE A 702 10.34 0.99 -31.09
CA ILE A 702 10.38 -0.07 -30.07
C ILE A 702 10.66 -1.40 -30.77
N THR A 703 11.48 -2.24 -30.15
CA THR A 703 11.66 -3.64 -30.56
C THR A 703 11.42 -4.57 -29.38
N LEU A 704 10.84 -5.73 -29.64
CA LEU A 704 10.68 -6.81 -28.66
C LEU A 704 11.47 -8.02 -29.19
N ASN A 705 12.47 -8.47 -28.42
CA ASN A 705 13.36 -9.57 -28.79
C ASN A 705 14.05 -9.38 -30.17
N GLY A 706 14.41 -8.13 -30.49
CA GLY A 706 15.07 -7.73 -31.73
C GLY A 706 14.13 -7.48 -32.93
N GLU A 707 12.85 -7.82 -32.82
CA GLU A 707 11.85 -7.59 -33.85
C GLU A 707 11.11 -6.27 -33.64
N PRO A 708 10.79 -5.51 -34.71
CA PRO A 708 10.01 -4.29 -34.59
C PRO A 708 8.66 -4.52 -33.93
N TYR A 709 8.35 -3.68 -32.94
CA TYR A 709 7.12 -3.76 -32.18
C TYR A 709 6.26 -2.52 -32.43
N THR A 710 5.11 -2.70 -33.07
CA THR A 710 4.28 -1.60 -33.60
C THR A 710 3.00 -1.33 -32.82
N LYS A 711 2.71 -2.15 -31.79
CA LYS A 711 1.60 -1.86 -30.88
C LYS A 711 1.94 -0.67 -29.97
N ASN A 712 0.93 0.02 -29.47
CA ASN A 712 1.09 1.11 -28.51
C ASN A 712 1.06 0.63 -27.05
N PHE A 713 1.11 -0.69 -26.81
CA PHE A 713 1.15 -1.33 -25.50
C PHE A 713 1.96 -2.63 -25.53
N ILE A 714 2.40 -3.10 -24.38
CA ILE A 714 2.89 -4.47 -24.15
C ILE A 714 1.92 -5.22 -23.26
N SER A 715 1.71 -6.53 -23.53
CA SER A 715 0.84 -7.35 -22.69
C SER A 715 1.58 -7.94 -21.49
N HIS A 716 0.85 -8.17 -20.37
CA HIS A 716 1.34 -8.93 -19.23
C HIS A 716 1.94 -10.28 -19.68
N ALA A 717 1.23 -10.96 -20.57
CA ALA A 717 1.68 -12.25 -21.11
C ALA A 717 3.01 -12.17 -21.86
N ASP A 718 3.32 -11.04 -22.53
CA ASP A 718 4.61 -10.87 -23.21
C ASP A 718 5.74 -10.60 -22.21
N ILE A 719 5.49 -9.85 -21.15
CA ILE A 719 6.47 -9.59 -20.08
C ILE A 719 6.83 -10.89 -19.35
N VAL A 720 5.85 -11.66 -18.90
CA VAL A 720 6.11 -12.88 -18.11
C VAL A 720 6.71 -14.02 -18.92
N LYS A 721 6.74 -13.95 -20.24
CA LYS A 721 7.51 -14.88 -21.09
C LYS A 721 9.01 -14.68 -20.98
N GLY A 722 9.45 -13.53 -20.48
CA GLY A 722 10.82 -13.07 -20.53
C GLY A 722 11.21 -12.54 -21.89
N GLY A 723 12.36 -11.87 -21.98
CA GLY A 723 12.86 -11.29 -23.22
C GLY A 723 13.45 -9.90 -23.05
N THR A 724 13.57 -9.16 -24.16
CA THR A 724 14.15 -7.82 -24.14
C THR A 724 13.29 -6.85 -24.93
N LEU A 725 12.86 -5.78 -24.26
CA LEU A 725 12.17 -4.62 -24.85
C LEU A 725 13.18 -3.49 -24.99
N VAL A 726 13.36 -2.97 -26.19
CA VAL A 726 14.30 -1.88 -26.43
C VAL A 726 13.54 -0.67 -27.00
N TYR A 727 13.68 0.45 -26.31
CA TYR A 727 13.25 1.75 -26.78
C TYR A 727 14.45 2.47 -27.43
N GLN A 728 14.31 2.85 -28.69
CA GLN A 728 15.28 3.72 -29.35
C GLN A 728 14.88 5.16 -29.09
N MET A 729 15.66 5.87 -28.29
CA MET A 729 15.34 7.24 -27.88
C MET A 729 15.82 8.28 -28.91
N THR A 730 15.17 9.45 -28.93
CA THR A 730 15.47 10.56 -29.86
C THR A 730 15.08 11.91 -29.26
N ASP A 731 15.70 12.98 -29.79
CA ASP A 731 15.33 14.39 -29.51
C ASP A 731 14.17 14.90 -30.40
N LYS A 732 13.70 14.08 -31.36
CA LYS A 732 12.67 14.46 -32.33
C LYS A 732 11.30 13.89 -31.92
N LYS A 733 10.30 14.78 -31.98
CA LYS A 733 8.88 14.41 -31.85
C LYS A 733 8.42 13.53 -33.00
#